data_516264926824b38ccf5215b113103de2
#
_entry.id   516264926824b38ccf5215b113103de2
#
_cell.length_a   1.000
_cell.length_b   1.000
_cell.length_c   1.000
_cell.angle_alpha   90.00
_cell.angle_beta   90.00
_cell.angle_gamma   90.00
#
_symmetry.space_group_name_H-M   'P 1'
#
loop_
_entity.id
_entity.type
_entity.pdbx_description
1 polymer ?
#
loop_
_entity_poly.entity_id
_entity_poly.type
_entity_poly.pdbx_seq_one_letter_code
_entity_poly.pdbx_strand_id
1 'polypeptide(L)'
;MKTMSTKYIYLFSEGNGSMRELLGGKGANLAEMTSMGMPVPRGFTISTEACTQYYADDRTINPEIEGQIMEYITKLEEITGKQFGSMSNPLLVSVRSGARASMPGMMDTILNLGLNDEVVEAFAKKTKNPRFAYDSYRRFIQMYSDVVMEVGKKYFEQLIDEMKEKRGVTQDTELTAKDLKELAEMFKAEYRTKLGEEFPQDPKEQLMGAVKAVFRSWDNPRAIYYRRMNDIPSSWGTAVNVQEMVFGNMGDTSGTGVAFTRNPATGEKKLFGEFLMNAQGEDVVAGVRTPQTIDQLKDVMPEVYDQFVDICHKLEYHYRDMQDMEFTIENKKLFMLQTRNGKRTAAAALKIACDLVDEGMITEQEAVAMIDPKSLDALLHPTFPKEELERAKPIGQGLAASPGAAAGRIVFTADDVVTWVDKGEKVILVRLETSPEDIEGMHFARGILTVRGGMTSHAAVVARGMGTCCVSGCGAIKMDEANKKFELGGKVYKEGDWISLDGSTGNIYGERLHTAEAEISGEFGRIMAWADKFRALQVRTNADTPKDARQAVNFGAEGIGLCRTEHMFFDPDRISAIRQMIVSDTVEQREKALSKLEPMQQADFEAIYEAMKGRPVTIRLLDPPLHEFVPTDPADIEALAKEMKISVEHLTNVIHSLHEFNPMMGHRGCRLDVTFPEIARMQTSAIIKAALAVRSRRPAWQIEPEIMVPLVGEARELAYVKNVIDATAQKLIKEAGSDMHYKVGTMIEIPRAALTADDIAKEAEFFSFGTNDLTQMTFGFSRDDAGKFLASYYDNKIYESDPFSKLDQAGVGRLVQMSCELGRKTRPDIKLGICGEQGGDPSTVEFCHNVGLTYVSCSPFRVPIARLAAAQAAIKAPRAMDK
;
A
#
# COMPACT_ATOMS: atom_id res chain seq x y z
N MET A 1 5.72 29.30 39.62
CA MET A 1 5.33 28.00 39.11
C MET A 1 6.56 27.38 38.48
N LYS A 2 7.10 26.29 39.04
CA LYS A 2 8.12 25.49 38.37
C LYS A 2 7.44 24.90 37.11
N THR A 3 7.81 25.35 35.93
CA THR A 3 7.48 24.67 34.69
C THR A 3 7.95 23.25 34.83
N MET A 4 7.02 22.27 34.86
CA MET A 4 7.40 20.86 34.82
C MET A 4 8.15 20.64 33.52
N SER A 5 9.41 20.19 33.60
CA SER A 5 10.18 19.87 32.40
C SER A 5 9.50 18.68 31.68
N THR A 6 9.41 18.76 30.35
CA THR A 6 8.84 17.68 29.56
C THR A 6 9.76 16.46 29.65
N LYS A 7 9.18 15.28 29.91
CA LYS A 7 9.94 14.02 29.87
C LYS A 7 10.01 13.50 28.46
N TYR A 8 11.22 13.46 27.90
CA TYR A 8 11.45 12.99 26.54
C TYR A 8 11.99 11.56 26.45
N ILE A 9 12.52 11.02 27.56
CA ILE A 9 13.25 9.75 27.56
C ILE A 9 12.68 8.79 28.61
N TYR A 10 12.67 7.49 28.24
CA TYR A 10 12.11 6.43 29.07
C TYR A 10 13.02 5.20 29.04
N LEU A 11 13.43 4.69 30.20
CA LEU A 11 14.04 3.36 30.28
C LEU A 11 13.06 2.31 29.78
N PHE A 12 13.53 1.18 29.27
CA PHE A 12 12.63 0.09 28.89
C PHE A 12 11.77 -0.37 30.05
N SER A 13 12.30 -0.33 31.27
CA SER A 13 11.55 -0.63 32.51
C SER A 13 10.51 0.42 32.90
N GLU A 14 10.53 1.60 32.31
CA GLU A 14 9.57 2.68 32.54
C GLU A 14 8.43 2.72 31.54
N GLY A 15 8.50 1.91 30.49
CA GLY A 15 7.51 1.86 29.43
C GLY A 15 6.75 0.54 29.36
N ASN A 16 5.78 0.48 28.46
CA ASN A 16 5.02 -0.73 28.15
C ASN A 16 4.49 -0.71 26.71
N GLY A 17 3.85 -1.79 26.26
CA GLY A 17 3.34 -1.98 24.91
C GLY A 17 2.24 -1.00 24.49
N SER A 18 1.54 -0.35 25.44
CA SER A 18 0.49 0.62 25.14
C SER A 18 1.04 2.01 24.77
N MET A 19 2.31 2.29 25.06
CA MET A 19 2.96 3.58 24.82
C MET A 19 3.51 3.73 23.38
N ARG A 20 2.89 3.07 22.42
CA ARG A 20 3.36 3.01 21.03
C ARG A 20 3.47 4.38 20.35
N GLU A 21 2.57 5.30 20.69
CA GLU A 21 2.62 6.66 20.13
C GLU A 21 3.86 7.43 20.57
N LEU A 22 4.27 7.23 21.81
CA LEU A 22 5.38 7.93 22.44
C LEU A 22 6.74 7.24 22.22
N LEU A 23 6.77 5.91 22.34
CA LEU A 23 7.99 5.11 22.26
C LEU A 23 8.26 4.52 20.88
N GLY A 24 7.32 4.71 19.93
CA GLY A 24 7.34 3.98 18.67
C GLY A 24 7.04 2.49 18.85
N GLY A 25 6.89 1.77 17.75
CA GLY A 25 6.59 0.33 17.80
C GLY A 25 7.71 -0.49 18.44
N LYS A 26 8.96 -0.23 18.07
CA LYS A 26 10.12 -0.95 18.59
C LYS A 26 10.34 -0.68 20.08
N GLY A 27 10.32 0.59 20.50
CA GLY A 27 10.53 0.97 21.89
C GLY A 27 9.44 0.42 22.84
N ALA A 28 8.18 0.49 22.42
CA ALA A 28 7.06 -0.07 23.18
C ALA A 28 7.19 -1.59 23.33
N ASN A 29 7.58 -2.30 22.30
CA ASN A 29 7.75 -3.76 22.35
C ASN A 29 8.98 -4.19 23.16
N LEU A 30 10.07 -3.44 23.11
CA LEU A 30 11.24 -3.67 23.98
C LEU A 30 10.86 -3.48 25.45
N ALA A 31 10.11 -2.43 25.77
CA ALA A 31 9.57 -2.20 27.11
C ALA A 31 8.63 -3.32 27.56
N GLU A 32 7.74 -3.78 26.70
CA GLU A 32 6.81 -4.87 26.99
C GLU A 32 7.53 -6.19 27.26
N MET A 33 8.46 -6.59 26.39
CA MET A 33 9.28 -7.79 26.62
C MET A 33 10.09 -7.70 27.92
N THR A 34 10.60 -6.52 28.25
CA THR A 34 11.30 -6.28 29.54
C THR A 34 10.37 -6.50 30.72
N SER A 35 9.13 -5.99 30.67
CA SER A 35 8.13 -6.19 31.71
C SER A 35 7.70 -7.65 31.87
N MET A 36 7.75 -8.43 30.79
CA MET A 36 7.46 -9.87 30.79
C MET A 36 8.64 -10.71 31.31
N GLY A 37 9.76 -10.09 31.70
CA GLY A 37 10.94 -10.79 32.22
C GLY A 37 11.77 -11.51 31.15
N MET A 38 11.62 -11.15 29.88
CA MET A 38 12.41 -11.73 28.79
C MET A 38 13.82 -11.17 28.77
N PRO A 39 14.80 -11.91 28.20
CA PRO A 39 16.19 -11.49 28.14
C PRO A 39 16.39 -10.39 27.08
N VAL A 40 16.06 -9.17 27.42
CA VAL A 40 16.23 -7.97 26.59
C VAL A 40 17.46 -7.20 27.07
N PRO A 41 18.41 -6.84 26.20
CA PRO A 41 19.51 -5.96 26.58
C PRO A 41 18.98 -4.63 27.11
N ARG A 42 19.63 -4.08 28.14
CA ARG A 42 19.19 -2.85 28.80
C ARG A 42 19.27 -1.65 27.86
N GLY A 43 18.40 -0.70 28.06
CA GLY A 43 18.37 0.50 27.25
C GLY A 43 17.26 1.47 27.60
N PHE A 44 17.17 2.52 26.81
CA PHE A 44 16.14 3.54 26.91
C PHE A 44 15.67 3.99 25.54
N THR A 45 14.49 4.59 25.50
CA THR A 45 13.90 5.15 24.29
C THR A 45 13.80 6.66 24.40
N ILE A 46 14.32 7.36 23.40
CA ILE A 46 14.10 8.78 23.17
C ILE A 46 12.79 8.90 22.40
N SER A 47 11.80 9.60 22.95
CA SER A 47 10.43 9.60 22.46
C SER A 47 10.24 10.26 21.09
N THR A 48 9.12 9.97 20.46
CA THR A 48 8.71 10.64 19.22
C THR A 48 8.52 12.15 19.41
N GLU A 49 8.17 12.59 20.61
CA GLU A 49 8.07 14.01 20.97
C GLU A 49 9.40 14.72 20.88
N ALA A 50 10.50 14.06 21.22
CA ALA A 50 11.84 14.61 21.05
C ALA A 50 12.18 14.81 19.55
N CYS A 51 11.75 13.91 18.69
CA CYS A 51 11.90 14.04 17.24
C CYS A 51 11.09 15.22 16.69
N THR A 52 9.84 15.35 17.08
CA THR A 52 9.01 16.49 16.63
C THR A 52 9.55 17.82 17.15
N GLN A 53 10.10 17.84 18.36
CA GLN A 53 10.78 19.03 18.89
C GLN A 53 12.07 19.35 18.12
N TYR A 54 12.84 18.36 17.72
CA TYR A 54 14.00 18.53 16.87
C TYR A 54 13.68 19.27 15.57
N TYR A 55 12.56 18.91 14.91
CA TYR A 55 12.13 19.60 13.70
C TYR A 55 11.55 21.00 14.00
N ALA A 56 10.88 21.17 15.12
CA ALA A 56 10.38 22.48 15.56
C ALA A 56 11.53 23.46 15.91
N ASP A 57 12.65 22.92 16.38
CA ASP A 57 13.87 23.67 16.71
C ASP A 57 14.84 23.75 15.50
N ASP A 58 14.31 23.75 14.29
CA ASP A 58 15.06 23.87 13.03
C ASP A 58 16.19 22.84 12.90
N ARG A 59 15.84 21.55 13.12
CA ARG A 59 16.76 20.41 13.05
C ARG A 59 17.92 20.49 14.04
N THR A 60 17.63 20.97 15.23
CA THR A 60 18.60 21.06 16.33
C THR A 60 18.06 20.33 17.55
N ILE A 61 18.91 19.53 18.21
CA ILE A 61 18.59 18.93 19.52
C ILE A 61 18.82 19.99 20.58
N ASN A 62 17.75 20.40 21.28
CA ASN A 62 17.85 21.42 22.27
C ASN A 62 18.57 20.94 23.56
N PRO A 63 19.09 21.86 24.41
CA PRO A 63 19.83 21.49 25.61
C PRO A 63 19.06 20.65 26.62
N GLU A 64 17.73 20.77 26.69
CA GLU A 64 16.92 19.98 27.61
C GLU A 64 16.89 18.50 27.17
N ILE A 65 16.68 18.22 25.87
CA ILE A 65 16.74 16.86 25.34
C ILE A 65 18.16 16.28 25.48
N GLU A 66 19.18 17.04 25.13
CA GLU A 66 20.58 16.62 25.28
C GLU A 66 20.92 16.28 26.73
N GLY A 67 20.51 17.12 27.67
CA GLY A 67 20.69 16.89 29.10
C GLY A 67 20.02 15.62 29.60
N GLN A 68 18.81 15.35 29.16
CA GLN A 68 18.09 14.10 29.45
C GLN A 68 18.78 12.87 28.84
N ILE A 69 19.30 12.96 27.61
CA ILE A 69 20.07 11.86 26.99
C ILE A 69 21.29 11.51 27.86
N MET A 70 22.06 12.51 28.32
CA MET A 70 23.22 12.29 29.15
C MET A 70 22.88 11.73 30.53
N GLU A 71 21.76 12.17 31.13
CA GLU A 71 21.25 11.61 32.39
C GLU A 71 20.91 10.13 32.25
N TYR A 72 20.24 9.76 31.13
CA TYR A 72 19.82 8.37 30.89
C TYR A 72 20.99 7.45 30.50
N ILE A 73 22.04 7.96 29.88
CA ILE A 73 23.30 7.21 29.72
C ILE A 73 23.89 6.88 31.10
N THR A 74 23.91 7.81 32.02
CA THR A 74 24.37 7.55 33.42
C THR A 74 23.51 6.50 34.11
N LYS A 75 22.19 6.55 33.96
CA LYS A 75 21.28 5.49 34.46
C LYS A 75 21.58 4.13 33.83
N LEU A 76 21.84 4.09 32.52
CA LEU A 76 22.21 2.86 31.83
C LEU A 76 23.54 2.30 32.32
N GLU A 77 24.53 3.13 32.60
CA GLU A 77 25.79 2.73 33.20
C GLU A 77 25.57 2.09 34.59
N GLU A 78 24.73 2.68 35.42
CA GLU A 78 24.37 2.13 36.74
C GLU A 78 23.69 0.76 36.64
N ILE A 79 22.75 0.61 35.73
CA ILE A 79 21.99 -0.64 35.53
C ILE A 79 22.88 -1.75 35.00
N THR A 80 23.77 -1.44 34.04
CA THR A 80 24.61 -2.44 33.38
C THR A 80 25.91 -2.75 34.15
N GLY A 81 26.30 -1.86 35.05
CA GLY A 81 27.60 -1.94 35.72
C GLY A 81 28.79 -1.68 34.79
N LYS A 82 28.52 -1.11 33.60
CA LYS A 82 29.52 -0.73 32.60
C LYS A 82 29.57 0.78 32.49
N GLN A 83 30.64 1.32 31.92
CA GLN A 83 30.79 2.76 31.78
C GLN A 83 31.08 3.14 30.32
N PHE A 84 30.36 4.12 29.82
CA PHE A 84 30.48 4.63 28.47
C PHE A 84 31.80 5.36 28.28
N GLY A 85 32.65 4.86 27.38
CA GLY A 85 34.03 5.37 27.21
C GLY A 85 35.09 4.83 28.19
N SER A 86 34.76 3.84 29.04
CA SER A 86 35.68 3.27 30.00
C SER A 86 36.82 2.49 29.37
N MET A 87 38.01 2.64 29.97
CA MET A 87 39.20 1.87 29.59
C MET A 87 39.28 0.49 30.29
N SER A 88 38.37 0.17 31.19
CA SER A 88 38.40 -1.10 31.95
C SER A 88 37.14 -1.93 31.72
N ASN A 89 35.97 -1.34 31.69
CA ASN A 89 34.68 -1.99 31.53
C ASN A 89 33.77 -1.17 30.63
N PRO A 90 34.01 -1.11 29.30
CA PRO A 90 33.30 -0.24 28.39
C PRO A 90 31.87 -0.66 28.19
N LEU A 91 30.94 0.31 28.27
CA LEU A 91 29.59 0.21 27.74
C LEU A 91 29.62 0.56 26.26
N LEU A 92 29.14 -0.32 25.41
CA LEU A 92 28.88 -0.04 24.00
C LEU A 92 27.37 -0.08 23.76
N VAL A 93 26.88 0.82 22.93
CA VAL A 93 25.44 0.92 22.64
C VAL A 93 25.13 0.92 21.15
N SER A 94 23.94 0.50 20.83
CA SER A 94 23.33 0.71 19.49
C SER A 94 22.36 1.89 19.57
N VAL A 95 22.21 2.60 18.46
CA VAL A 95 21.19 3.64 18.26
C VAL A 95 20.33 3.24 17.06
N ARG A 96 19.06 3.00 17.31
CA ARG A 96 18.13 2.46 16.32
C ARG A 96 16.87 3.30 16.25
N SER A 97 16.35 3.51 15.05
CA SER A 97 15.04 4.13 14.82
C SER A 97 13.90 3.25 15.32
N GLY A 98 12.78 3.89 15.65
CA GLY A 98 11.56 3.20 16.07
C GLY A 98 10.33 4.04 15.82
N ALA A 99 9.82 4.08 14.58
CA ALA A 99 8.57 4.76 14.26
C ALA A 99 7.35 3.99 14.79
N ARG A 100 6.20 4.67 14.90
CA ARG A 100 4.92 4.04 15.32
C ARG A 100 4.52 2.92 14.38
N ALA A 101 4.70 3.13 13.08
CA ALA A 101 4.52 2.11 12.05
C ALA A 101 5.87 1.49 11.66
N SER A 102 5.87 0.21 11.34
CA SER A 102 7.08 -0.46 10.86
C SER A 102 7.46 0.07 9.47
N MET A 103 8.70 0.53 9.34
CA MET A 103 9.28 1.07 8.11
C MET A 103 10.62 0.35 7.81
N PRO A 104 10.60 -0.91 7.37
CA PRO A 104 11.81 -1.72 7.22
C PRO A 104 12.79 -1.11 6.22
N GLY A 105 14.04 -0.92 6.64
CA GLY A 105 15.12 -0.41 5.79
C GLY A 105 15.02 1.07 5.41
N MET A 106 13.96 1.78 5.87
CA MET A 106 13.76 3.19 5.51
C MET A 106 14.54 4.16 6.40
N MET A 107 14.93 3.72 7.58
CA MET A 107 15.55 4.56 8.59
C MET A 107 16.83 3.92 9.13
N ASP A 108 17.68 4.73 9.71
CA ASP A 108 19.07 4.39 10.01
C ASP A 108 19.27 3.68 11.36
N THR A 109 20.33 2.89 11.42
CA THR A 109 20.82 2.19 12.62
C THR A 109 22.32 2.36 12.72
N ILE A 110 22.83 2.63 13.92
CA ILE A 110 24.26 2.71 14.20
C ILE A 110 24.58 1.76 15.35
N LEU A 111 25.59 0.91 15.17
CA LEU A 111 26.02 -0.08 16.15
C LEU A 111 27.40 0.28 16.72
N ASN A 112 27.73 -0.29 17.88
CA ASN A 112 29.05 -0.23 18.49
C ASN A 112 29.53 1.18 18.93
N LEU A 113 28.58 2.08 19.24
CA LEU A 113 28.93 3.40 19.77
C LEU A 113 29.65 3.28 21.12
N GLY A 114 30.62 4.11 21.31
CA GLY A 114 31.50 4.09 22.45
C GLY A 114 32.91 3.58 22.16
N LEU A 115 33.13 2.95 21.00
CA LEU A 115 34.46 2.56 20.54
C LEU A 115 35.27 3.75 20.06
N ASN A 116 36.50 3.79 20.49
CA ASN A 116 37.53 4.71 20.01
C ASN A 116 38.88 3.99 20.08
N ASP A 117 39.97 4.68 19.76
CA ASP A 117 41.31 4.08 19.70
C ASP A 117 41.78 3.48 21.05
N GLU A 118 41.35 4.05 22.16
CA GLU A 118 41.72 3.56 23.49
C GLU A 118 40.78 2.47 23.97
N VAL A 119 39.48 2.67 23.81
CA VAL A 119 38.45 1.72 24.26
C VAL A 119 38.53 0.39 23.51
N VAL A 120 38.89 0.39 22.22
CA VAL A 120 39.02 -0.85 21.45
C VAL A 120 40.13 -1.76 22.00
N GLU A 121 41.23 -1.17 22.48
CA GLU A 121 42.32 -1.92 23.11
C GLU A 121 41.88 -2.53 24.46
N ALA A 122 41.17 -1.77 25.27
CA ALA A 122 40.57 -2.26 26.52
C ALA A 122 39.53 -3.36 26.24
N PHE A 123 38.71 -3.20 25.20
CA PHE A 123 37.71 -4.15 24.82
C PHE A 123 38.34 -5.46 24.31
N ALA A 124 39.42 -5.36 23.54
CA ALA A 124 40.20 -6.53 23.09
C ALA A 124 40.78 -7.33 24.24
N LYS A 125 41.32 -6.66 25.25
CA LYS A 125 41.84 -7.29 26.46
C LYS A 125 40.74 -7.96 27.28
N LYS A 126 39.64 -7.28 27.52
CA LYS A 126 38.49 -7.78 28.27
C LYS A 126 37.84 -9.00 27.66
N THR A 127 37.63 -8.98 26.35
CA THR A 127 37.03 -10.09 25.63
C THR A 127 38.01 -11.23 25.35
N LYS A 128 39.29 -11.00 25.50
CA LYS A 128 40.39 -11.92 25.08
C LYS A 128 40.29 -12.30 23.61
N ASN A 129 39.70 -11.41 22.81
CA ASN A 129 39.48 -11.63 21.39
C ASN A 129 39.74 -10.32 20.59
N PRO A 130 41.04 -10.04 20.30
CA PRO A 130 41.41 -8.84 19.56
C PRO A 130 40.79 -8.76 18.18
N ARG A 131 40.59 -9.89 17.51
CA ARG A 131 39.97 -9.92 16.20
C ARG A 131 38.55 -9.39 16.26
N PHE A 132 37.76 -9.86 17.20
CA PHE A 132 36.40 -9.40 17.43
C PHE A 132 36.35 -7.90 17.75
N ALA A 133 37.23 -7.40 18.63
CA ALA A 133 37.25 -6.00 19.01
C ALA A 133 37.54 -5.08 17.83
N TYR A 134 38.53 -5.40 17.01
CA TYR A 134 38.86 -4.61 15.82
C TYR A 134 37.86 -4.76 14.68
N ASP A 135 37.23 -5.91 14.52
CA ASP A 135 36.11 -6.08 13.59
C ASP A 135 34.93 -5.18 13.97
N SER A 136 34.62 -5.11 15.25
CA SER A 136 33.57 -4.23 15.77
C SER A 136 33.92 -2.75 15.58
N TYR A 137 35.19 -2.38 15.75
CA TYR A 137 35.65 -1.01 15.56
C TYR A 137 35.61 -0.57 14.10
N ARG A 138 36.12 -1.39 13.17
CA ARG A 138 36.05 -1.05 11.74
C ARG A 138 34.60 -0.95 11.24
N ARG A 139 33.71 -1.84 11.71
CA ARG A 139 32.26 -1.77 11.41
C ARG A 139 31.64 -0.48 11.92
N PHE A 140 31.99 -0.06 13.12
CA PHE A 140 31.53 1.20 13.68
C PHE A 140 32.01 2.41 12.88
N ILE A 141 33.26 2.48 12.49
CA ILE A 141 33.80 3.57 11.68
C ILE A 141 33.07 3.63 10.33
N GLN A 142 32.93 2.51 9.67
CA GLN A 142 32.20 2.41 8.40
C GLN A 142 30.74 2.90 8.53
N MET A 143 30.03 2.37 9.50
CA MET A 143 28.62 2.67 9.72
C MET A 143 28.39 4.13 10.13
N TYR A 144 29.22 4.65 11.04
CA TYR A 144 29.17 6.06 11.42
C TYR A 144 29.46 6.99 10.24
N SER A 145 30.45 6.65 9.45
CA SER A 145 30.82 7.41 8.26
C SER A 145 29.70 7.43 7.21
N ASP A 146 29.09 6.28 6.96
CA ASP A 146 28.01 6.14 6.00
C ASP A 146 26.71 6.82 6.47
N VAL A 147 26.26 6.49 7.67
CA VAL A 147 24.96 6.91 8.17
C VAL A 147 24.97 8.31 8.77
N VAL A 148 25.93 8.61 9.62
CA VAL A 148 25.98 9.91 10.31
C VAL A 148 26.54 11.00 9.43
N MET A 149 27.61 10.70 8.71
CA MET A 149 28.36 11.67 7.91
C MET A 149 28.08 11.60 6.40
N GLU A 150 27.26 10.66 5.95
CA GLU A 150 26.81 10.51 4.56
C GLU A 150 27.96 10.34 3.54
N VAL A 151 29.03 9.71 3.96
CA VAL A 151 30.22 9.48 3.10
C VAL A 151 29.99 8.40 2.04
N GLY A 152 29.11 7.45 2.31
CA GLY A 152 28.84 6.31 1.45
C GLY A 152 29.73 5.09 1.72
N LYS A 153 29.07 3.96 1.98
CA LYS A 153 29.75 2.69 2.36
C LYS A 153 30.69 2.13 1.31
N LYS A 154 30.45 2.41 0.03
CA LYS A 154 31.25 1.88 -1.10
C LYS A 154 32.76 2.12 -1.00
N TYR A 155 33.15 3.25 -0.42
CA TYR A 155 34.57 3.58 -0.25
C TYR A 155 35.26 2.68 0.77
N PHE A 156 34.51 2.30 1.80
CA PHE A 156 35.00 1.40 2.85
C PHE A 156 34.98 -0.07 2.40
N GLU A 157 33.95 -0.49 1.67
CA GLU A 157 33.85 -1.82 1.07
C GLU A 157 35.00 -2.09 0.10
N GLN A 158 35.38 -1.09 -0.69
CA GLN A 158 36.56 -1.19 -1.56
C GLN A 158 37.84 -1.45 -0.77
N LEU A 159 38.05 -0.78 0.35
CA LEU A 159 39.21 -1.00 1.20
C LEU A 159 39.23 -2.42 1.82
N ILE A 160 38.07 -2.95 2.16
CA ILE A 160 37.94 -4.35 2.63
C ILE A 160 38.33 -5.33 1.51
N ASP A 161 37.86 -5.10 0.31
CA ASP A 161 38.15 -5.97 -0.84
C ASP A 161 39.63 -5.92 -1.21
N GLU A 162 40.25 -4.75 -1.20
CA GLU A 162 41.70 -4.59 -1.38
C GLU A 162 42.50 -5.35 -0.31
N MET A 163 42.05 -5.31 0.93
CA MET A 163 42.69 -6.06 2.03
C MET A 163 42.56 -7.57 1.83
N LYS A 164 41.36 -8.06 1.47
CA LYS A 164 41.12 -9.47 1.18
C LYS A 164 41.99 -9.96 0.02
N GLU A 165 42.09 -9.19 -1.05
CA GLU A 165 42.95 -9.51 -2.20
C GLU A 165 44.43 -9.55 -1.79
N LYS A 166 44.91 -8.56 -1.03
CA LYS A 166 46.26 -8.51 -0.51
C LYS A 166 46.62 -9.72 0.37
N ARG A 167 45.63 -10.28 1.08
CA ARG A 167 45.83 -11.45 1.99
C ARG A 167 45.47 -12.77 1.32
N GLY A 168 44.94 -12.77 0.11
CA GLY A 168 44.54 -14.00 -0.59
C GLY A 168 43.36 -14.73 0.06
N VAL A 169 42.47 -14.01 0.71
CA VAL A 169 41.25 -14.54 1.37
C VAL A 169 39.99 -14.04 0.67
N THR A 170 38.85 -14.75 0.85
CA THR A 170 37.60 -14.47 0.19
C THR A 170 36.51 -13.92 1.14
N GLN A 171 36.65 -14.27 2.43
CA GLN A 171 35.66 -13.87 3.46
C GLN A 171 36.27 -12.89 4.46
N ASP A 172 35.47 -11.97 4.93
CA ASP A 172 35.86 -11.02 5.99
C ASP A 172 36.28 -11.74 7.26
N THR A 173 35.66 -12.89 7.54
CA THR A 173 35.96 -13.74 8.70
C THR A 173 37.36 -14.36 8.69
N GLU A 174 38.03 -14.38 7.56
CA GLU A 174 39.40 -14.90 7.39
C GLU A 174 40.48 -13.84 7.68
N LEU A 175 40.09 -12.56 7.77
CA LEU A 175 41.01 -11.48 8.15
C LEU A 175 41.46 -11.63 9.61
N THR A 176 42.74 -11.42 9.87
CA THR A 176 43.32 -11.50 11.22
C THR A 176 43.04 -10.22 12.04
N ALA A 177 43.25 -10.29 13.35
CA ALA A 177 43.20 -9.13 14.23
C ALA A 177 44.10 -7.98 13.76
N LYS A 178 45.29 -8.30 13.26
CA LYS A 178 46.23 -7.33 12.72
C LYS A 178 45.70 -6.66 11.45
N ASP A 179 45.10 -7.47 10.55
CA ASP A 179 44.50 -6.97 9.32
C ASP A 179 43.34 -6.01 9.62
N LEU A 180 42.48 -6.37 10.56
CA LEU A 180 41.33 -5.54 10.97
C LEU A 180 41.76 -4.25 11.70
N LYS A 181 42.84 -4.30 12.46
CA LYS A 181 43.44 -3.09 13.06
C LYS A 181 43.99 -2.16 11.97
N GLU A 182 44.74 -2.69 10.99
CA GLU A 182 45.22 -1.93 9.83
C GLU A 182 44.04 -1.35 9.03
N LEU A 183 42.99 -2.14 8.84
CA LEU A 183 41.77 -1.71 8.14
C LEU A 183 41.04 -0.57 8.86
N ALA A 184 40.95 -0.63 10.21
CA ALA A 184 40.39 0.46 11.01
C ALA A 184 41.16 1.78 10.82
N GLU A 185 42.50 1.71 10.76
CA GLU A 185 43.33 2.88 10.47
C GLU A 185 43.09 3.43 9.05
N MET A 186 42.94 2.53 8.06
CA MET A 186 42.60 2.91 6.70
C MET A 186 41.22 3.58 6.63
N PHE A 187 40.25 3.11 7.37
CA PHE A 187 38.93 3.69 7.45
C PHE A 187 38.92 5.10 8.07
N LYS A 188 39.69 5.31 9.13
CA LYS A 188 39.85 6.65 9.71
C LYS A 188 40.56 7.61 8.74
N ALA A 189 41.52 7.11 7.99
CA ALA A 189 42.20 7.89 6.94
C ALA A 189 41.23 8.26 5.81
N GLU A 190 40.37 7.35 5.38
CA GLU A 190 39.33 7.64 4.39
C GLU A 190 38.31 8.66 4.91
N TYR A 191 37.89 8.52 6.18
CA TYR A 191 37.01 9.49 6.85
C TYR A 191 37.62 10.90 6.80
N ARG A 192 38.90 11.03 7.18
CA ARG A 192 39.65 12.30 7.13
C ARG A 192 39.76 12.85 5.72
N THR A 193 40.06 11.99 4.76
CA THR A 193 40.17 12.37 3.33
C THR A 193 38.88 12.93 2.78
N LYS A 194 37.74 12.33 3.14
CA LYS A 194 36.40 12.73 2.66
C LYS A 194 35.86 13.97 3.37
N LEU A 195 36.11 14.12 4.64
CA LEU A 195 35.45 15.13 5.50
C LEU A 195 36.39 16.27 5.95
N GLY A 196 37.70 16.07 5.89
CA GLY A 196 38.69 17.06 6.34
C GLY A 196 38.83 17.16 7.86
N GLU A 197 38.27 16.21 8.59
CA GLU A 197 38.32 16.14 10.06
C GLU A 197 38.58 14.72 10.53
N GLU A 198 39.04 14.59 11.80
CA GLU A 198 39.33 13.30 12.40
C GLU A 198 38.03 12.58 12.81
N PHE A 199 38.08 11.24 12.78
CA PHE A 199 36.96 10.42 13.29
C PHE A 199 36.74 10.71 14.78
N PRO A 200 35.51 10.98 15.26
CA PRO A 200 35.25 11.42 16.62
C PRO A 200 35.62 10.35 17.66
N GLN A 201 36.45 10.72 18.63
CA GLN A 201 36.92 9.84 19.68
C GLN A 201 36.11 9.97 20.98
N ASP A 202 35.35 11.05 21.16
CA ASP A 202 34.45 11.23 22.30
C ASP A 202 33.18 10.42 22.14
N PRO A 203 32.89 9.41 23.00
CA PRO A 203 31.66 8.62 22.96
C PRO A 203 30.38 9.43 22.99
N LYS A 204 30.37 10.54 23.74
CA LYS A 204 29.20 11.42 23.84
C LYS A 204 28.93 12.17 22.55
N GLU A 205 29.97 12.63 21.86
CA GLU A 205 29.87 13.23 20.53
C GLU A 205 29.35 12.20 19.52
N GLN A 206 29.87 10.98 19.57
CA GLN A 206 29.40 9.87 18.73
C GLN A 206 27.90 9.61 18.94
N LEU A 207 27.46 9.55 20.20
CA LEU A 207 26.06 9.29 20.55
C LEU A 207 25.13 10.40 20.03
N MET A 208 25.49 11.67 20.27
CA MET A 208 24.67 12.79 19.82
C MET A 208 24.60 12.87 18.30
N GLY A 209 25.71 12.60 17.61
CA GLY A 209 25.72 12.49 16.15
C GLY A 209 24.81 11.39 15.63
N ALA A 210 24.82 10.23 16.26
CA ALA A 210 23.95 9.10 15.89
C ALA A 210 22.46 9.40 16.13
N VAL A 211 22.10 9.98 17.27
CA VAL A 211 20.73 10.37 17.59
C VAL A 211 20.19 11.38 16.56
N LYS A 212 21.00 12.39 16.26
CA LYS A 212 20.66 13.40 15.26
C LYS A 212 20.48 12.79 13.87
N ALA A 213 21.34 11.85 13.49
CA ALA A 213 21.23 11.14 12.22
C ALA A 213 19.92 10.34 12.10
N VAL A 214 19.51 9.66 13.17
CA VAL A 214 18.24 8.92 13.20
C VAL A 214 17.05 9.88 13.09
N PHE A 215 17.04 10.99 13.78
CA PHE A 215 15.98 12.00 13.61
C PHE A 215 15.95 12.54 12.18
N ARG A 216 17.09 12.83 11.59
CA ARG A 216 17.21 13.30 10.21
C ARG A 216 16.69 12.28 9.20
N SER A 217 16.88 10.99 9.47
CA SER A 217 16.48 9.92 8.57
C SER A 217 14.95 9.83 8.39
N TRP A 218 14.16 10.41 9.27
CA TRP A 218 12.72 10.55 9.11
C TRP A 218 12.35 11.31 7.83
N ASP A 219 13.15 12.28 7.43
CA ASP A 219 12.95 13.08 6.23
C ASP A 219 13.84 12.66 5.04
N ASN A 220 14.43 11.47 5.07
CA ASN A 220 15.10 10.90 3.91
C ASN A 220 14.08 10.67 2.77
N PRO A 221 14.46 10.86 1.49
CA PRO A 221 13.57 10.65 0.35
C PRO A 221 12.87 9.30 0.35
N ARG A 222 13.60 8.21 0.65
CA ARG A 222 13.04 6.85 0.76
C ARG A 222 12.01 6.73 1.88
N ALA A 223 12.24 7.37 3.03
CA ALA A 223 11.31 7.35 4.16
C ALA A 223 10.04 8.16 3.86
N ILE A 224 10.19 9.32 3.22
CA ILE A 224 9.07 10.15 2.76
C ILE A 224 8.21 9.38 1.75
N TYR A 225 8.84 8.75 0.76
CA TYR A 225 8.14 7.95 -0.24
C TYR A 225 7.37 6.79 0.41
N TYR A 226 8.03 6.04 1.31
CA TYR A 226 7.40 4.92 2.02
C TYR A 226 6.20 5.37 2.85
N ARG A 227 6.32 6.49 3.57
CA ARG A 227 5.21 7.04 4.37
C ARG A 227 4.03 7.42 3.48
N ARG A 228 4.29 8.07 2.35
CA ARG A 228 3.25 8.45 1.37
C ARG A 228 2.50 7.21 0.86
N MET A 229 3.24 6.16 0.52
CA MET A 229 2.66 4.89 0.03
C MET A 229 1.86 4.12 1.08
N ASN A 230 2.14 4.33 2.36
CA ASN A 230 1.51 3.59 3.45
C ASN A 230 0.62 4.46 4.34
N ASP A 231 0.25 5.64 3.88
CA ASP A 231 -0.60 6.61 4.61
C ASP A 231 -0.11 6.92 6.04
N ILE A 232 1.21 7.02 6.22
CA ILE A 232 1.82 7.35 7.50
C ILE A 232 2.01 8.86 7.60
N PRO A 233 1.36 9.56 8.56
CA PRO A 233 1.48 11.00 8.70
C PRO A 233 2.92 11.45 8.99
N SER A 234 3.36 12.50 8.31
CA SER A 234 4.70 13.08 8.51
C SER A 234 4.90 13.66 9.92
N SER A 235 3.80 14.05 10.56
CA SER A 235 3.79 14.60 11.93
C SER A 235 4.13 13.61 13.04
N TRP A 236 4.13 12.31 12.75
CA TRP A 236 4.38 11.29 13.78
C TRP A 236 5.81 11.29 14.32
N GLY A 237 6.80 11.55 13.47
CA GLY A 237 8.20 11.43 13.81
C GLY A 237 8.64 9.99 14.12
N THR A 238 9.87 9.85 14.59
CA THR A 238 10.43 8.58 15.04
C THR A 238 10.92 8.66 16.46
N ALA A 239 10.82 7.57 17.21
CA ALA A 239 11.58 7.37 18.43
C ALA A 239 12.99 6.87 18.10
N VAL A 240 13.88 6.98 19.07
CA VAL A 240 15.26 6.48 19.01
C VAL A 240 15.51 5.55 20.19
N ASN A 241 15.91 4.32 19.92
CA ASN A 241 16.26 3.34 20.94
C ASN A 241 17.77 3.28 21.13
N VAL A 242 18.22 3.59 22.32
CA VAL A 242 19.62 3.45 22.74
C VAL A 242 19.72 2.23 23.64
N GLN A 243 20.45 1.21 23.18
CA GLN A 243 20.45 -0.10 23.79
C GLN A 243 21.86 -0.64 23.95
N GLU A 244 22.13 -1.26 25.11
CA GLU A 244 23.37 -2.00 25.34
C GLU A 244 23.61 -3.01 24.21
N MET A 245 24.83 -3.05 23.70
CA MET A 245 25.23 -4.01 22.68
C MET A 245 25.37 -5.41 23.28
N VAL A 246 24.85 -6.40 22.55
CA VAL A 246 25.15 -7.81 22.67
C VAL A 246 25.71 -8.30 21.33
N PHE A 247 26.67 -9.23 21.37
CA PHE A 247 27.48 -9.54 20.20
C PHE A 247 27.33 -10.98 19.75
N GLY A 248 26.77 -11.14 18.54
CA GLY A 248 26.69 -12.43 17.86
C GLY A 248 28.00 -12.87 17.17
N ASN A 249 29.01 -12.02 17.13
CA ASN A 249 30.29 -12.26 16.46
C ASN A 249 31.47 -12.46 17.41
N MET A 250 31.21 -12.94 18.62
CA MET A 250 32.28 -13.27 19.60
C MET A 250 32.93 -14.63 19.42
N GLY A 251 32.61 -15.35 18.38
CA GLY A 251 33.13 -16.69 18.08
C GLY A 251 32.05 -17.73 17.87
N ASP A 252 32.42 -19.01 17.90
CA ASP A 252 31.56 -20.12 17.52
C ASP A 252 30.43 -20.44 18.52
N THR A 253 30.41 -19.79 19.68
CA THR A 253 29.33 -19.90 20.68
C THR A 253 28.38 -18.71 20.66
N SER A 254 28.52 -17.86 19.67
CA SER A 254 27.72 -16.68 19.45
C SER A 254 27.09 -16.70 18.06
N GLY A 255 26.00 -16.01 17.92
CA GLY A 255 25.30 -15.92 16.65
C GLY A 255 24.15 -14.89 16.69
N THR A 256 23.48 -14.74 15.57
CA THR A 256 22.34 -13.84 15.47
C THR A 256 21.35 -14.42 14.48
N GLY A 257 20.10 -14.03 14.60
CA GLY A 257 19.07 -14.52 13.69
C GLY A 257 17.78 -13.70 13.75
N VAL A 258 16.93 -14.04 12.80
CA VAL A 258 15.58 -13.52 12.67
C VAL A 258 14.62 -14.68 12.48
N ALA A 259 13.47 -14.61 13.09
CA ALA A 259 12.48 -15.68 12.97
C ALA A 259 11.05 -15.15 13.10
N PHE A 260 10.14 -15.90 12.48
CA PHE A 260 8.70 -15.70 12.58
C PHE A 260 8.09 -16.89 13.31
N THR A 261 7.09 -16.67 14.12
CA THR A 261 6.36 -17.75 14.78
C THR A 261 5.56 -18.63 13.81
N ARG A 262 5.23 -18.08 12.65
CA ARG A 262 4.57 -18.79 11.53
C ARG A 262 5.20 -18.36 10.22
N ASN A 263 5.03 -19.15 9.18
CA ASN A 263 5.58 -18.81 7.86
C ASN A 263 4.90 -17.53 7.32
N PRO A 264 5.63 -16.44 7.10
CA PRO A 264 5.06 -15.18 6.66
C PRO A 264 4.59 -15.18 5.19
N ALA A 265 5.03 -16.17 4.40
CA ALA A 265 4.61 -16.33 3.01
C ALA A 265 3.35 -17.18 2.87
N THR A 266 3.23 -18.25 3.66
CA THR A 266 2.15 -19.25 3.52
C THR A 266 1.17 -19.27 4.70
N GLY A 267 1.54 -18.76 5.86
CA GLY A 267 0.76 -18.82 7.08
C GLY A 267 0.85 -20.16 7.82
N GLU A 268 1.69 -21.11 7.36
CA GLU A 268 1.89 -22.39 8.03
C GLU A 268 2.35 -22.19 9.49
N LYS A 269 1.73 -22.91 10.42
CA LYS A 269 2.09 -22.88 11.84
C LYS A 269 3.39 -23.64 12.09
N LYS A 270 4.49 -23.05 11.68
CA LYS A 270 5.83 -23.58 11.88
C LYS A 270 6.79 -22.40 12.07
N LEU A 271 7.68 -22.51 13.05
CA LEU A 271 8.75 -21.53 13.26
C LEU A 271 9.57 -21.40 11.98
N PHE A 272 9.67 -20.19 11.48
CA PHE A 272 10.28 -19.88 10.18
C PHE A 272 11.33 -18.80 10.37
N GLY A 273 12.57 -19.07 9.98
CA GLY A 273 13.61 -18.06 10.13
C GLY A 273 15.00 -18.58 9.78
N GLU A 274 15.96 -17.71 10.01
CA GLU A 274 17.33 -17.91 9.63
C GLU A 274 18.26 -17.42 10.75
N PHE A 275 19.42 -18.06 10.90
CA PHE A 275 20.48 -17.63 11.80
C PHE A 275 21.86 -17.82 11.19
N LEU A 276 22.80 -17.02 11.68
CA LEU A 276 24.23 -17.15 11.38
C LEU A 276 25.01 -17.25 12.68
N MET A 277 25.93 -18.20 12.72
CA MET A 277 26.93 -18.27 13.78
C MET A 277 28.05 -17.28 13.52
N ASN A 278 28.63 -16.76 14.59
CA ASN A 278 29.71 -15.77 14.54
C ASN A 278 29.42 -14.63 13.56
N ALA A 279 28.29 -13.95 13.77
CA ALA A 279 27.77 -12.89 12.90
C ALA A 279 26.99 -11.83 13.68
N GLN A 280 26.94 -10.64 13.12
CA GLN A 280 26.03 -9.56 13.55
C GLN A 280 24.73 -9.59 12.74
N GLY A 281 23.69 -8.89 13.22
CA GLY A 281 22.37 -8.86 12.56
C GLY A 281 22.42 -8.36 11.12
N GLU A 282 23.27 -7.43 10.81
CA GLU A 282 23.49 -6.90 9.46
C GLU A 282 24.01 -7.97 8.48
N ASP A 283 24.78 -8.95 8.94
CA ASP A 283 25.31 -10.02 8.11
C ASP A 283 24.21 -10.97 7.63
N VAL A 284 23.15 -11.16 8.41
CA VAL A 284 21.98 -11.97 8.04
C VAL A 284 21.19 -11.27 6.94
N VAL A 285 21.00 -9.97 7.07
CA VAL A 285 20.16 -9.16 6.17
C VAL A 285 20.90 -8.87 4.85
N ALA A 286 22.20 -8.63 4.92
CA ALA A 286 23.02 -8.31 3.75
C ALA A 286 23.22 -9.48 2.78
N GLY A 287 22.99 -10.71 3.23
CA GLY A 287 23.09 -11.90 2.36
C GLY A 287 24.53 -12.25 1.91
N VAL A 288 25.55 -11.67 2.55
CA VAL A 288 26.97 -11.93 2.22
C VAL A 288 27.37 -13.37 2.53
N ARG A 289 26.79 -13.95 3.56
CA ARG A 289 26.95 -15.36 3.97
C ARG A 289 25.60 -16.06 3.87
N THR A 290 25.60 -17.35 3.51
CA THR A 290 24.37 -18.15 3.46
C THR A 290 23.92 -18.52 4.88
N PRO A 291 22.75 -18.02 5.34
CA PRO A 291 22.25 -18.37 6.66
C PRO A 291 21.77 -19.81 6.73
N GLN A 292 21.74 -20.34 7.95
CA GLN A 292 21.10 -21.63 8.24
C GLN A 292 19.63 -21.40 8.62
N THR A 293 18.80 -22.40 8.35
CA THR A 293 17.39 -22.36 8.78
C THR A 293 17.28 -22.47 10.29
N ILE A 294 16.27 -21.82 10.87
CA ILE A 294 16.11 -21.77 12.35
C ILE A 294 16.01 -23.17 12.99
N ASP A 295 15.48 -24.15 12.29
CA ASP A 295 15.38 -25.53 12.77
C ASP A 295 16.75 -26.13 13.07
N GLN A 296 17.79 -25.75 12.33
CA GLN A 296 19.15 -26.23 12.50
C GLN A 296 19.82 -25.70 13.78
N LEU A 297 19.26 -24.63 14.40
CA LEU A 297 19.74 -24.14 15.69
C LEU A 297 19.59 -25.20 16.79
N LYS A 298 18.61 -26.09 16.66
CA LYS A 298 18.41 -27.23 17.58
C LYS A 298 19.63 -28.16 17.61
N ASP A 299 20.27 -28.36 16.47
CA ASP A 299 21.46 -29.22 16.35
C ASP A 299 22.72 -28.50 16.87
N VAL A 300 22.79 -27.19 16.70
CA VAL A 300 23.97 -26.38 17.08
C VAL A 300 23.95 -26.01 18.58
N MET A 301 22.77 -25.55 19.08
CA MET A 301 22.58 -25.11 20.47
C MET A 301 21.18 -25.52 20.98
N PRO A 302 20.96 -26.77 21.37
CA PRO A 302 19.64 -27.27 21.76
C PRO A 302 18.96 -26.47 22.89
N GLU A 303 19.72 -26.10 23.92
CA GLU A 303 19.17 -25.35 25.07
C GLU A 303 18.73 -23.95 24.70
N VAL A 304 19.49 -23.27 23.84
CA VAL A 304 19.14 -21.94 23.32
C VAL A 304 17.92 -22.04 22.40
N TYR A 305 17.87 -23.05 21.56
CA TYR A 305 16.72 -23.30 20.70
C TYR A 305 15.44 -23.50 21.51
N ASP A 306 15.47 -24.35 22.56
CA ASP A 306 14.31 -24.61 23.39
C ASP A 306 13.85 -23.35 24.13
N GLN A 307 14.77 -22.55 24.66
CA GLN A 307 14.45 -21.26 25.27
C GLN A 307 13.82 -20.30 24.27
N PHE A 308 14.33 -20.26 23.05
CA PHE A 308 13.82 -19.41 21.98
C PHE A 308 12.39 -19.82 21.58
N VAL A 309 12.14 -21.10 21.40
CA VAL A 309 10.79 -21.62 21.11
C VAL A 309 9.80 -21.26 22.21
N ASP A 310 10.17 -21.39 23.47
CA ASP A 310 9.32 -20.99 24.61
C ASP A 310 8.99 -19.50 24.58
N ILE A 311 9.96 -18.66 24.29
CA ILE A 311 9.77 -17.21 24.12
C ILE A 311 8.81 -16.92 22.95
N CYS A 312 8.99 -17.61 21.82
CA CYS A 312 8.11 -17.45 20.64
C CYS A 312 6.65 -17.76 21.00
N HIS A 313 6.38 -18.85 21.72
CA HIS A 313 5.03 -19.20 22.15
C HIS A 313 4.44 -18.15 23.09
N LYS A 314 5.22 -17.67 24.06
CA LYS A 314 4.80 -16.63 25.00
C LYS A 314 4.48 -15.33 24.30
N LEU A 315 5.28 -14.90 23.34
CA LEU A 315 5.06 -13.67 22.59
C LEU A 315 3.84 -13.77 21.67
N GLU A 316 3.68 -14.87 20.95
CA GLU A 316 2.51 -15.08 20.07
C GLU A 316 1.22 -15.09 20.89
N TYR A 317 1.21 -15.77 22.04
CA TYR A 317 0.06 -15.80 22.94
C TYR A 317 -0.23 -14.41 23.55
N HIS A 318 0.79 -13.70 23.99
CA HIS A 318 0.64 -12.37 24.59
C HIS A 318 0.08 -11.34 23.61
N TYR A 319 0.65 -11.27 22.40
CA TYR A 319 0.21 -10.34 21.37
C TYR A 319 -1.00 -10.84 20.56
N ARG A 320 -1.38 -12.09 20.73
CA ARG A 320 -2.51 -12.74 20.03
C ARG A 320 -2.37 -12.63 18.50
N ASP A 321 -1.15 -12.66 18.03
CA ASP A 321 -0.79 -12.56 16.62
C ASP A 321 0.60 -13.15 16.37
N MET A 322 0.85 -13.57 15.13
CA MET A 322 2.15 -14.00 14.66
C MET A 322 3.22 -12.94 14.92
N GLN A 323 4.35 -13.35 15.42
CA GLN A 323 5.47 -12.46 15.76
C GLN A 323 6.64 -12.63 14.81
N ASP A 324 7.27 -11.50 14.48
CA ASP A 324 8.57 -11.35 13.82
C ASP A 324 9.58 -10.91 14.88
N MET A 325 10.64 -11.68 15.05
CA MET A 325 11.59 -11.51 16.15
C MET A 325 13.02 -11.45 15.64
N GLU A 326 13.80 -10.57 16.26
CA GLU A 326 15.25 -10.53 16.12
C GLU A 326 15.89 -10.98 17.42
N PHE A 327 16.89 -11.84 17.34
CA PHE A 327 17.62 -12.33 18.51
C PHE A 327 19.12 -12.38 18.26
N THR A 328 19.87 -12.33 19.35
CA THR A 328 21.31 -12.52 19.34
C THR A 328 21.71 -13.51 20.44
N ILE A 329 22.65 -14.37 20.14
CA ILE A 329 23.26 -15.30 21.09
C ILE A 329 24.68 -14.81 21.36
N GLU A 330 24.96 -14.45 22.59
CA GLU A 330 26.31 -14.06 23.04
C GLU A 330 26.82 -15.11 24.02
N ASN A 331 27.86 -15.84 23.64
CA ASN A 331 28.45 -16.89 24.48
C ASN A 331 27.40 -17.84 25.08
N LYS A 332 26.57 -18.42 24.23
CA LYS A 332 25.46 -19.32 24.61
C LYS A 332 24.31 -18.69 25.40
N LYS A 333 24.27 -17.36 25.53
CA LYS A 333 23.15 -16.64 26.16
C LYS A 333 22.29 -16.00 25.11
N LEU A 334 20.98 -16.28 25.16
CA LEU A 334 19.99 -15.70 24.25
C LEU A 334 19.56 -14.33 24.72
N PHE A 335 19.48 -13.40 23.77
CA PHE A 335 18.90 -12.06 23.96
C PHE A 335 17.89 -11.75 22.87
N MET A 336 16.75 -11.20 23.25
CA MET A 336 15.72 -10.71 22.32
C MET A 336 15.96 -9.24 22.02
N LEU A 337 16.15 -8.90 20.76
CA LEU A 337 16.41 -7.53 20.31
C LEU A 337 15.17 -6.81 19.81
N GLN A 338 14.20 -7.55 19.30
CA GLN A 338 12.96 -7.00 18.75
C GLN A 338 11.89 -8.06 18.68
N THR A 339 10.65 -7.65 18.90
CA THR A 339 9.46 -8.37 18.48
C THR A 339 8.48 -7.39 17.87
N ARG A 340 7.74 -7.85 16.89
CA ARG A 340 6.63 -7.09 16.28
C ARG A 340 5.64 -8.06 15.66
N ASN A 341 4.42 -7.58 15.41
CA ASN A 341 3.48 -8.33 14.59
C ASN A 341 4.11 -8.52 13.22
N GLY A 342 4.23 -9.76 12.79
CA GLY A 342 4.99 -10.11 11.58
C GLY A 342 4.33 -9.59 10.32
N LYS A 343 5.09 -8.91 9.49
CA LYS A 343 4.68 -8.61 8.12
C LYS A 343 4.56 -9.92 7.35
N ARG A 344 3.47 -10.04 6.62
CA ARG A 344 3.09 -11.28 5.93
C ARG A 344 2.41 -10.97 4.62
N THR A 345 2.34 -11.96 3.75
CA THR A 345 1.54 -11.85 2.52
C THR A 345 0.05 -11.81 2.86
N ALA A 346 -0.75 -11.35 1.93
CA ALA A 346 -2.21 -11.35 2.10
C ALA A 346 -2.74 -12.78 2.33
N ALA A 347 -2.27 -13.76 1.58
CA ALA A 347 -2.68 -15.16 1.75
C ALA A 347 -2.32 -15.69 3.15
N ALA A 348 -1.09 -15.42 3.61
CA ALA A 348 -0.67 -15.78 4.95
C ALA A 348 -1.51 -15.08 6.04
N ALA A 349 -1.83 -13.80 5.85
CA ALA A 349 -2.67 -13.05 6.78
C ALA A 349 -4.05 -13.69 6.96
N LEU A 350 -4.68 -14.08 5.87
CA LEU A 350 -5.98 -14.75 5.90
C LEU A 350 -5.90 -16.11 6.60
N LYS A 351 -4.90 -16.91 6.25
CA LYS A 351 -4.70 -18.22 6.88
C LYS A 351 -4.42 -18.10 8.38
N ILE A 352 -3.52 -17.22 8.77
CA ILE A 352 -3.16 -17.00 10.18
C ILE A 352 -4.38 -16.54 10.97
N ALA A 353 -5.15 -15.58 10.46
CA ALA A 353 -6.36 -15.11 11.13
C ALA A 353 -7.37 -16.23 11.34
N CYS A 354 -7.62 -17.06 10.33
CA CYS A 354 -8.50 -18.22 10.43
C CYS A 354 -7.98 -19.24 11.45
N ASP A 355 -6.69 -19.56 11.40
CA ASP A 355 -6.06 -20.52 12.31
C ASP A 355 -6.12 -20.03 13.77
N LEU A 356 -5.88 -18.74 14.02
CA LEU A 356 -5.97 -18.17 15.37
C LEU A 356 -7.40 -18.22 15.94
N VAL A 357 -8.41 -18.06 15.09
CA VAL A 357 -9.83 -18.26 15.50
C VAL A 357 -10.08 -19.72 15.81
N ASP A 358 -9.65 -20.64 14.96
CA ASP A 358 -9.82 -22.08 15.15
C ASP A 358 -9.10 -22.60 16.42
N GLU A 359 -7.97 -21.98 16.76
CA GLU A 359 -7.22 -22.26 18.00
C GLU A 359 -7.85 -21.62 19.26
N GLY A 360 -8.91 -20.84 19.12
CA GLY A 360 -9.57 -20.12 20.22
C GLY A 360 -8.78 -18.93 20.78
N MET A 361 -7.75 -18.49 20.07
CA MET A 361 -6.90 -17.38 20.50
C MET A 361 -7.55 -16.02 20.27
N ILE A 362 -8.28 -15.85 19.17
CA ILE A 362 -8.98 -14.62 18.81
C ILE A 362 -10.43 -14.92 18.40
N THR A 363 -11.26 -13.88 18.42
CA THR A 363 -12.63 -13.92 17.90
C THR A 363 -12.69 -13.67 16.40
N GLU A 364 -13.82 -13.97 15.76
CA GLU A 364 -14.07 -13.63 14.35
C GLU A 364 -13.96 -12.12 14.10
N GLN A 365 -14.43 -11.28 15.03
CA GLN A 365 -14.30 -9.83 14.94
C GLN A 365 -12.84 -9.38 14.96
N GLU A 366 -12.06 -9.95 15.87
CA GLU A 366 -10.62 -9.64 15.96
C GLU A 366 -9.87 -10.12 14.71
N ALA A 367 -10.24 -11.25 14.14
CA ALA A 367 -9.68 -11.75 12.89
C ALA A 367 -9.95 -10.79 11.72
N VAL A 368 -11.17 -10.31 11.58
CA VAL A 368 -11.54 -9.30 10.58
C VAL A 368 -10.78 -8.00 10.80
N ALA A 369 -10.64 -7.56 12.05
CA ALA A 369 -9.98 -6.30 12.40
C ALA A 369 -8.46 -6.31 12.15
N MET A 370 -7.82 -7.48 12.20
CA MET A 370 -6.35 -7.58 12.07
C MET A 370 -5.83 -7.56 10.64
N ILE A 371 -6.68 -7.75 9.64
CA ILE A 371 -6.28 -7.84 8.23
C ILE A 371 -6.29 -6.44 7.61
N ASP A 372 -5.19 -6.06 6.94
CA ASP A 372 -5.16 -4.84 6.16
C ASP A 372 -6.01 -5.02 4.88
N PRO A 373 -7.09 -4.24 4.71
CA PRO A 373 -7.95 -4.35 3.53
C PRO A 373 -7.21 -4.17 2.21
N LYS A 374 -6.24 -3.26 2.15
CA LYS A 374 -5.45 -3.00 0.94
C LYS A 374 -4.62 -4.21 0.51
N SER A 375 -4.20 -5.04 1.46
CA SER A 375 -3.42 -6.25 1.16
C SER A 375 -4.18 -7.28 0.33
N LEU A 376 -5.51 -7.26 0.36
CA LEU A 376 -6.36 -8.16 -0.43
C LEU A 376 -6.19 -7.96 -1.93
N ASP A 377 -5.77 -6.78 -2.37
CA ASP A 377 -5.55 -6.49 -3.79
C ASP A 377 -4.63 -7.51 -4.46
N ALA A 378 -3.59 -7.94 -3.75
CA ALA A 378 -2.67 -8.96 -4.23
C ALA A 378 -3.32 -10.33 -4.53
N LEU A 379 -4.43 -10.64 -3.87
CA LEU A 379 -5.17 -11.91 -4.03
C LEU A 379 -6.25 -11.82 -5.12
N LEU A 380 -6.52 -10.63 -5.62
CA LEU A 380 -7.53 -10.37 -6.63
C LEU A 380 -6.93 -10.33 -8.04
N HIS A 381 -5.60 -10.44 -8.13
CA HIS A 381 -4.86 -10.47 -9.38
C HIS A 381 -4.53 -11.90 -9.83
N PRO A 382 -4.18 -12.08 -11.11
CA PRO A 382 -4.08 -13.38 -11.72
C PRO A 382 -3.06 -14.34 -11.09
N THR A 383 -3.32 -15.65 -11.19
CA THR A 383 -2.41 -16.76 -10.91
C THR A 383 -2.05 -17.47 -12.22
N PHE A 384 -1.03 -18.35 -12.23
CA PHE A 384 -0.77 -19.19 -13.38
C PHE A 384 -1.70 -20.40 -13.41
N PRO A 385 -2.45 -20.62 -14.52
CA PRO A 385 -3.22 -21.83 -14.70
C PRO A 385 -2.37 -23.09 -14.63
N LYS A 386 -2.96 -24.16 -14.14
CA LYS A 386 -2.26 -25.46 -14.03
C LYS A 386 -1.69 -25.95 -15.36
N GLU A 387 -2.44 -25.77 -16.43
CA GLU A 387 -2.03 -26.15 -17.78
C GLU A 387 -0.78 -25.39 -18.25
N GLU A 388 -0.68 -24.11 -17.92
CA GLU A 388 0.52 -23.29 -18.19
C GLU A 388 1.73 -23.82 -17.45
N LEU A 389 1.57 -24.15 -16.15
CA LEU A 389 2.65 -24.66 -15.32
C LEU A 389 3.09 -26.08 -15.71
N GLU A 390 2.18 -26.93 -16.18
CA GLU A 390 2.50 -28.27 -16.67
C GLU A 390 3.25 -28.22 -18.00
N ARG A 391 2.97 -27.22 -18.83
CA ARG A 391 3.63 -27.02 -20.13
C ARG A 391 5.01 -26.39 -19.99
N ALA A 392 5.15 -25.42 -19.13
CA ALA A 392 6.37 -24.63 -18.97
C ALA A 392 7.38 -25.34 -18.06
N LYS A 393 8.67 -25.27 -18.43
CA LYS A 393 9.75 -25.78 -17.60
C LYS A 393 10.43 -24.62 -16.89
N PRO A 394 10.63 -24.70 -15.57
CA PRO A 394 11.45 -23.74 -14.85
C PRO A 394 12.88 -23.69 -15.40
N ILE A 395 13.40 -22.50 -15.60
CA ILE A 395 14.79 -22.26 -15.97
C ILE A 395 15.69 -22.06 -14.75
N GLY A 396 15.11 -21.82 -13.60
CA GLY A 396 15.77 -21.65 -12.31
C GLY A 396 14.74 -21.61 -11.19
N GLN A 397 15.26 -21.65 -9.97
CA GLN A 397 14.45 -21.59 -8.76
C GLN A 397 15.18 -20.73 -7.72
N GLY A 398 14.43 -19.84 -7.09
CA GLY A 398 14.84 -19.10 -5.91
C GLY A 398 13.93 -19.42 -4.74
N LEU A 399 13.99 -18.59 -3.72
CA LEU A 399 13.12 -18.66 -2.56
C LEU A 399 11.75 -18.04 -2.89
N ALA A 400 10.67 -18.71 -2.49
CA ALA A 400 9.30 -18.22 -2.58
C ALA A 400 9.09 -17.09 -1.57
N ALA A 401 9.59 -15.92 -1.88
CA ALA A 401 9.69 -14.80 -0.94
C ALA A 401 8.37 -14.04 -0.76
N SER A 402 7.60 -13.89 -1.84
CA SER A 402 6.25 -13.31 -1.80
C SER A 402 5.41 -13.98 -2.89
N PRO A 403 4.25 -14.60 -2.53
CA PRO A 403 3.47 -15.38 -3.47
C PRO A 403 2.80 -14.51 -4.54
N GLY A 404 2.30 -15.17 -5.57
CA GLY A 404 1.64 -14.59 -6.73
C GLY A 404 2.34 -14.99 -8.02
N ALA A 405 1.71 -14.69 -9.12
CA ALA A 405 2.22 -14.92 -10.47
C ALA A 405 2.51 -13.58 -11.15
N ALA A 406 3.67 -13.44 -11.73
CA ALA A 406 4.04 -12.26 -12.47
C ALA A 406 4.69 -12.62 -13.80
N ALA A 407 4.26 -11.98 -14.88
CA ALA A 407 4.90 -12.04 -16.18
C ALA A 407 5.17 -10.61 -16.66
N GLY A 408 6.36 -10.36 -17.12
CA GLY A 408 6.75 -9.02 -17.57
C GLY A 408 8.07 -9.01 -18.30
N ARG A 409 8.41 -7.83 -18.80
CA ARG A 409 9.69 -7.58 -19.45
C ARG A 409 10.75 -7.32 -18.41
N ILE A 410 11.93 -7.87 -18.63
CA ILE A 410 13.08 -7.72 -17.73
C ILE A 410 13.56 -6.27 -17.72
N VAL A 411 13.73 -5.71 -16.54
CA VAL A 411 14.32 -4.39 -16.28
C VAL A 411 15.28 -4.50 -15.10
N PHE A 412 16.38 -3.76 -15.13
CA PHE A 412 17.49 -3.93 -14.18
C PHE A 412 17.65 -2.81 -13.16
N THR A 413 16.97 -1.68 -13.32
CA THR A 413 17.03 -0.56 -12.36
C THR A 413 15.63 -0.06 -12.00
N ALA A 414 15.51 0.54 -10.82
CA ALA A 414 14.25 1.15 -10.37
C ALA A 414 13.77 2.26 -11.31
N ASP A 415 14.70 3.08 -11.82
CA ASP A 415 14.39 4.18 -12.75
C ASP A 415 13.87 3.66 -14.09
N ASP A 416 14.46 2.57 -14.59
CA ASP A 416 14.00 1.93 -15.82
C ASP A 416 12.60 1.30 -15.66
N VAL A 417 12.26 0.80 -14.46
CA VAL A 417 10.90 0.31 -14.17
C VAL A 417 9.87 1.41 -14.45
N VAL A 418 10.08 2.59 -13.89
CA VAL A 418 9.18 3.74 -14.08
C VAL A 418 9.07 4.08 -15.57
N THR A 419 10.19 4.16 -16.28
CA THR A 419 10.24 4.48 -17.70
C THR A 419 9.47 3.48 -18.57
N TRP A 420 9.59 2.18 -18.29
CA TRP A 420 8.89 1.15 -19.05
C TRP A 420 7.39 1.09 -18.72
N VAL A 421 7.03 1.29 -17.47
CA VAL A 421 5.62 1.34 -17.04
C VAL A 421 4.89 2.53 -17.64
N ASP A 422 5.53 3.68 -17.74
CA ASP A 422 4.98 4.87 -18.40
C ASP A 422 4.69 4.64 -19.90
N LYS A 423 5.39 3.69 -20.52
CA LYS A 423 5.11 3.23 -21.89
C LYS A 423 4.01 2.17 -21.99
N GLY A 424 3.37 1.82 -20.87
CA GLY A 424 2.32 0.82 -20.79
C GLY A 424 2.79 -0.64 -20.72
N GLU A 425 4.09 -0.88 -20.51
CA GLU A 425 4.66 -2.22 -20.41
C GLU A 425 4.56 -2.79 -18.99
N LYS A 426 4.38 -4.09 -18.89
CA LYS A 426 4.50 -4.83 -17.63
C LYS A 426 5.93 -5.27 -17.44
N VAL A 427 6.52 -5.03 -16.28
CA VAL A 427 7.95 -5.27 -16.05
C VAL A 427 8.22 -6.12 -14.81
N ILE A 428 9.31 -6.87 -14.85
CA ILE A 428 9.91 -7.58 -13.75
C ILE A 428 11.25 -6.90 -13.43
N LEU A 429 11.41 -6.44 -12.19
CA LEU A 429 12.67 -5.87 -11.73
C LEU A 429 13.63 -7.00 -11.34
N VAL A 430 14.78 -7.08 -12.02
CA VAL A 430 15.82 -8.08 -11.76
C VAL A 430 17.07 -7.38 -11.21
N ARG A 431 17.44 -7.71 -9.98
CA ARG A 431 18.58 -7.09 -9.29
C ARG A 431 19.51 -8.15 -8.71
N LEU A 432 20.77 -7.79 -8.49
CA LEU A 432 21.67 -8.59 -7.67
C LEU A 432 21.10 -8.72 -6.24
N GLU A 433 20.75 -7.58 -5.66
CA GLU A 433 20.01 -7.40 -4.41
C GLU A 433 19.30 -6.06 -4.47
N THR A 434 18.18 -5.90 -3.76
CA THR A 434 17.51 -4.61 -3.66
C THR A 434 17.98 -3.84 -2.44
N SER A 435 17.95 -2.53 -2.55
CA SER A 435 18.23 -1.59 -1.47
C SER A 435 17.02 -0.68 -1.23
N PRO A 436 16.99 0.08 -0.13
CA PRO A 436 15.91 1.01 0.14
C PRO A 436 15.67 2.06 -0.96
N GLU A 437 16.67 2.36 -1.76
CA GLU A 437 16.58 3.27 -2.91
C GLU A 437 15.73 2.68 -4.07
N ASP A 438 15.58 1.37 -4.13
CA ASP A 438 14.82 0.68 -5.19
C ASP A 438 13.30 0.69 -4.95
N ILE A 439 12.81 1.23 -3.83
CA ILE A 439 11.43 1.05 -3.38
C ILE A 439 10.38 1.55 -4.38
N GLU A 440 10.64 2.64 -5.06
CA GLU A 440 9.74 3.18 -6.08
C GLU A 440 9.60 2.22 -7.27
N GLY A 441 10.73 1.72 -7.79
CA GLY A 441 10.74 0.72 -8.85
C GLY A 441 10.07 -0.58 -8.43
N MET A 442 10.30 -1.02 -7.21
CA MET A 442 9.65 -2.21 -6.65
C MET A 442 8.13 -2.07 -6.59
N HIS A 443 7.64 -0.87 -6.33
CA HIS A 443 6.20 -0.60 -6.26
C HIS A 443 5.50 -0.75 -7.62
N PHE A 444 6.13 -0.26 -8.69
CA PHE A 444 5.55 -0.31 -10.03
C PHE A 444 5.82 -1.61 -10.78
N ALA A 445 6.80 -2.40 -10.38
CA ALA A 445 7.10 -3.69 -10.98
C ALA A 445 5.99 -4.72 -10.69
N ARG A 446 5.71 -5.59 -11.64
CA ARG A 446 4.77 -6.71 -11.46
C ARG A 446 5.38 -7.83 -10.61
N GLY A 447 6.67 -7.95 -10.62
CA GLY A 447 7.41 -8.92 -9.83
C GLY A 447 8.86 -8.50 -9.63
N ILE A 448 9.49 -9.11 -8.65
CA ILE A 448 10.87 -8.83 -8.25
C ILE A 448 11.65 -10.15 -8.23
N LEU A 449 12.81 -10.16 -8.87
CA LEU A 449 13.73 -11.26 -8.88
C LEU A 449 15.09 -10.79 -8.39
N THR A 450 15.64 -11.46 -7.37
CA THR A 450 16.99 -11.18 -6.88
C THR A 450 17.90 -12.40 -6.92
N VAL A 451 19.17 -12.14 -7.16
CA VAL A 451 20.22 -13.18 -7.17
C VAL A 451 20.62 -13.57 -5.75
N ARG A 452 20.68 -12.59 -4.85
CA ARG A 452 21.05 -12.72 -3.45
C ARG A 452 19.89 -12.39 -2.53
N GLY A 453 19.99 -12.85 -1.30
CA GLY A 453 19.05 -12.55 -0.23
C GLY A 453 18.20 -13.74 0.17
N GLY A 454 17.99 -13.85 1.47
CA GLY A 454 17.10 -14.84 2.08
C GLY A 454 15.66 -14.34 2.20
N MET A 455 14.84 -15.10 2.91
CA MET A 455 13.43 -14.76 3.18
C MET A 455 13.25 -13.50 4.06
N THR A 456 14.32 -13.07 4.69
CA THR A 456 14.36 -11.87 5.55
C THR A 456 15.09 -10.69 4.90
N SER A 457 15.53 -10.83 3.66
CA SER A 457 16.20 -9.79 2.89
C SER A 457 15.25 -8.59 2.64
N HIS A 458 15.84 -7.44 2.31
CA HIS A 458 15.08 -6.23 1.96
C HIS A 458 14.04 -6.49 0.86
N ALA A 459 14.45 -7.18 -0.23
CA ALA A 459 13.54 -7.51 -1.32
C ALA A 459 12.33 -8.32 -0.85
N ALA A 460 12.56 -9.37 -0.05
CA ALA A 460 11.52 -10.24 0.46
C ALA A 460 10.56 -9.52 1.40
N VAL A 461 11.08 -8.73 2.33
CA VAL A 461 10.26 -8.02 3.34
C VAL A 461 9.41 -6.94 2.68
N VAL A 462 10.00 -6.15 1.79
CA VAL A 462 9.30 -5.04 1.11
C VAL A 462 8.27 -5.59 0.12
N ALA A 463 8.62 -6.60 -0.67
CA ALA A 463 7.68 -7.23 -1.61
C ALA A 463 6.45 -7.80 -0.90
N ARG A 464 6.62 -8.50 0.23
CA ARG A 464 5.50 -8.97 1.05
C ARG A 464 4.64 -7.82 1.56
N GLY A 465 5.29 -6.75 2.01
CA GLY A 465 4.57 -5.56 2.46
C GLY A 465 3.75 -4.88 1.37
N MET A 466 4.20 -4.96 0.12
CA MET A 466 3.52 -4.39 -1.06
C MET A 466 2.54 -5.36 -1.73
N GLY A 467 2.55 -6.64 -1.36
CA GLY A 467 1.78 -7.67 -2.06
C GLY A 467 2.31 -7.98 -3.46
N THR A 468 3.56 -7.68 -3.74
CA THR A 468 4.21 -7.91 -5.04
C THR A 468 4.85 -9.28 -5.08
N CYS A 469 4.66 -10.03 -6.18
CA CYS A 469 5.35 -11.30 -6.42
C CYS A 469 6.87 -11.14 -6.30
N CYS A 470 7.52 -11.99 -5.51
CA CYS A 470 8.96 -11.94 -5.35
C CYS A 470 9.58 -13.34 -5.29
N VAL A 471 10.58 -13.54 -6.10
CA VAL A 471 11.51 -14.68 -6.05
C VAL A 471 12.88 -14.14 -5.65
N SER A 472 13.38 -14.56 -4.52
CA SER A 472 14.62 -14.05 -3.92
C SER A 472 15.70 -15.13 -3.89
N GLY A 473 16.97 -14.71 -3.94
CA GLY A 473 18.09 -15.61 -3.70
C GLY A 473 18.31 -16.69 -4.78
N CYS A 474 18.01 -16.39 -6.04
CA CYS A 474 18.34 -17.30 -7.14
C CYS A 474 19.84 -17.23 -7.48
N GLY A 475 20.67 -17.94 -6.73
CA GLY A 475 22.13 -17.96 -6.89
C GLY A 475 22.64 -18.58 -8.20
N ALA A 476 21.76 -19.24 -8.97
CA ALA A 476 22.10 -19.77 -10.28
C ALA A 476 22.19 -18.68 -11.37
N ILE A 477 21.68 -17.47 -11.10
CA ILE A 477 21.75 -16.33 -12.02
C ILE A 477 23.18 -15.78 -12.05
N LYS A 478 23.74 -15.68 -13.25
CA LYS A 478 24.99 -14.96 -13.48
C LYS A 478 24.65 -13.55 -13.99
N MET A 479 24.68 -12.58 -13.08
CA MET A 479 24.27 -11.22 -13.32
C MET A 479 25.38 -10.38 -13.96
N ASP A 480 25.02 -9.59 -14.97
CA ASP A 480 25.82 -8.52 -15.57
C ASP A 480 24.94 -7.25 -15.63
N GLU A 481 24.83 -6.57 -14.50
CA GLU A 481 23.98 -5.37 -14.39
C GLU A 481 24.47 -4.24 -15.30
N ALA A 482 25.77 -4.10 -15.50
CA ALA A 482 26.36 -3.04 -16.31
C ALA A 482 25.91 -3.15 -17.78
N ASN A 483 25.81 -4.37 -18.31
CA ASN A 483 25.34 -4.64 -19.66
C ASN A 483 23.85 -5.01 -19.75
N LYS A 484 23.11 -4.87 -18.66
CA LYS A 484 21.67 -5.14 -18.57
C LYS A 484 21.31 -6.52 -19.15
N LYS A 485 21.98 -7.55 -18.63
CA LYS A 485 21.74 -8.95 -19.01
C LYS A 485 22.09 -9.90 -17.86
N PHE A 486 21.55 -11.12 -17.93
CA PHE A 486 21.95 -12.21 -17.04
C PHE A 486 21.84 -13.55 -17.78
N GLU A 487 22.57 -14.55 -17.27
CA GLU A 487 22.46 -15.94 -17.75
C GLU A 487 21.76 -16.77 -16.68
N LEU A 488 20.79 -17.57 -17.12
CA LEU A 488 20.07 -18.53 -16.29
C LEU A 488 19.62 -19.73 -17.13
N GLY A 489 19.83 -20.95 -16.63
CA GLY A 489 19.44 -22.16 -17.36
C GLY A 489 20.13 -22.34 -18.70
N GLY A 490 21.35 -21.82 -18.84
CA GLY A 490 22.16 -21.92 -20.07
C GLY A 490 21.75 -20.92 -21.18
N LYS A 491 20.88 -19.96 -20.89
CA LYS A 491 20.45 -18.93 -21.85
C LYS A 491 20.69 -17.53 -21.29
N VAL A 492 21.04 -16.59 -22.16
CA VAL A 492 21.21 -15.18 -21.83
C VAL A 492 19.90 -14.43 -22.02
N TYR A 493 19.49 -13.68 -21.02
CA TYR A 493 18.32 -12.81 -21.01
C TYR A 493 18.76 -11.35 -20.92
N LYS A 494 18.17 -10.51 -21.74
CA LYS A 494 18.47 -9.07 -21.86
C LYS A 494 17.29 -8.23 -21.41
N GLU A 495 17.53 -6.96 -21.16
CA GLU A 495 16.47 -5.99 -20.92
C GLU A 495 15.43 -6.05 -22.03
N GLY A 496 14.16 -6.10 -21.66
CA GLY A 496 13.02 -6.21 -22.58
C GLY A 496 12.60 -7.64 -22.94
N ASP A 497 13.40 -8.68 -22.62
CA ASP A 497 12.96 -10.06 -22.79
C ASP A 497 11.85 -10.40 -21.80
N TRP A 498 10.99 -11.36 -22.16
CA TRP A 498 9.92 -11.83 -21.29
C TRP A 498 10.43 -12.85 -20.28
N ILE A 499 9.97 -12.69 -19.05
CA ILE A 499 10.18 -13.64 -17.97
C ILE A 499 8.91 -13.76 -17.12
N SER A 500 8.70 -14.91 -16.50
CA SER A 500 7.60 -15.15 -15.58
C SER A 500 8.11 -15.69 -14.25
N LEU A 501 7.53 -15.23 -13.17
CA LEU A 501 7.88 -15.61 -11.80
C LEU A 501 6.69 -16.26 -11.12
N ASP A 502 6.89 -17.38 -10.45
CA ASP A 502 5.96 -17.98 -9.51
C ASP A 502 6.48 -17.76 -8.08
N GLY A 503 5.97 -16.73 -7.44
CA GLY A 503 6.36 -16.37 -6.08
C GLY A 503 5.91 -17.37 -5.03
N SER A 504 5.00 -18.26 -5.35
CA SER A 504 4.52 -19.31 -4.44
C SER A 504 5.44 -20.53 -4.40
N THR A 505 6.11 -20.84 -5.51
CA THR A 505 7.04 -21.97 -5.64
C THR A 505 8.50 -21.54 -5.70
N GLY A 506 8.77 -20.30 -6.03
CA GLY A 506 10.11 -19.79 -6.34
C GLY A 506 10.59 -20.11 -7.76
N ASN A 507 9.76 -20.72 -8.58
CA ASN A 507 10.11 -21.08 -9.95
C ASN A 507 10.18 -19.86 -10.87
N ILE A 508 11.14 -19.90 -11.80
CA ILE A 508 11.38 -18.87 -12.80
C ILE A 508 11.22 -19.49 -14.17
N TYR A 509 10.47 -18.84 -15.05
CA TYR A 509 10.20 -19.30 -16.42
C TYR A 509 10.73 -18.29 -17.42
N GLY A 510 11.49 -18.73 -18.42
CA GLY A 510 12.13 -17.89 -19.44
C GLY A 510 11.21 -17.47 -20.59
N GLU A 511 9.92 -17.45 -20.36
CA GLU A 511 8.88 -17.11 -21.33
C GLU A 511 7.71 -16.38 -20.66
N ARG A 512 6.86 -15.78 -21.48
CA ARG A 512 5.60 -15.19 -21.02
C ARG A 512 4.56 -16.30 -20.79
N LEU A 513 4.18 -16.50 -19.52
CA LEU A 513 3.06 -17.37 -19.17
C LEU A 513 1.75 -16.57 -19.07
N HIS A 514 0.65 -17.19 -19.45
CA HIS A 514 -0.68 -16.61 -19.25
C HIS A 514 -1.09 -16.77 -17.80
N THR A 515 -1.89 -15.83 -17.34
CA THR A 515 -2.37 -15.79 -15.96
C THR A 515 -3.88 -16.04 -15.92
N ALA A 516 -4.36 -16.66 -14.81
CA ALA A 516 -5.79 -16.86 -14.54
C ALA A 516 -6.28 -15.89 -13.47
N GLU A 517 -7.58 -15.55 -13.52
CA GLU A 517 -8.20 -14.67 -12.53
C GLU A 517 -8.31 -15.34 -11.16
N ALA A 518 -8.30 -14.53 -10.11
CA ALA A 518 -8.41 -14.98 -8.74
C ALA A 518 -9.84 -15.26 -8.33
N GLU A 519 -10.03 -16.22 -7.40
CA GLU A 519 -11.32 -16.57 -6.83
C GLU A 519 -11.33 -16.37 -5.30
N ILE A 520 -12.50 -16.00 -4.77
CA ILE A 520 -12.73 -15.93 -3.32
C ILE A 520 -13.16 -17.31 -2.83
N SER A 521 -12.23 -18.06 -2.26
CA SER A 521 -12.46 -19.41 -1.74
C SER A 521 -11.59 -19.68 -0.49
N GLY A 522 -11.81 -20.78 0.21
CA GLY A 522 -11.03 -21.18 1.38
C GLY A 522 -11.03 -20.13 2.50
N GLU A 523 -9.88 -19.80 3.02
CA GLU A 523 -9.70 -18.80 4.09
C GLU A 523 -10.19 -17.41 3.67
N PHE A 524 -9.98 -17.02 2.43
CA PHE A 524 -10.50 -15.77 1.90
C PHE A 524 -12.03 -15.73 1.97
N GLY A 525 -12.70 -16.81 1.57
CA GLY A 525 -14.16 -16.95 1.69
C GLY A 525 -14.65 -16.86 3.14
N ARG A 526 -13.93 -17.48 4.08
CA ARG A 526 -14.26 -17.41 5.52
C ARG A 526 -14.18 -15.99 6.06
N ILE A 527 -13.10 -15.29 5.78
CA ILE A 527 -12.91 -13.89 6.21
C ILE A 527 -13.99 -12.99 5.60
N MET A 528 -14.31 -13.16 4.34
CA MET A 528 -15.36 -12.38 3.69
C MET A 528 -16.74 -12.65 4.27
N ALA A 529 -17.04 -13.90 4.61
CA ALA A 529 -18.28 -14.25 5.29
C ALA A 529 -18.40 -13.59 6.69
N TRP A 530 -17.30 -13.57 7.45
CA TRP A 530 -17.27 -12.84 8.72
C TRP A 530 -17.40 -11.33 8.53
N ALA A 531 -16.75 -10.77 7.52
CA ALA A 531 -16.89 -9.35 7.18
C ALA A 531 -18.35 -8.99 6.86
N ASP A 532 -19.03 -9.79 6.06
CA ASP A 532 -20.45 -9.58 5.74
C ASP A 532 -21.36 -9.66 6.97
N LYS A 533 -21.00 -10.47 7.96
CA LYS A 533 -21.74 -10.59 9.22
C LYS A 533 -21.68 -9.31 10.06
N PHE A 534 -20.56 -8.58 10.03
CA PHE A 534 -20.33 -7.43 10.91
C PHE A 534 -20.55 -6.08 10.24
N ARG A 535 -20.44 -5.97 8.91
CA ARG A 535 -20.62 -4.68 8.22
C ARG A 535 -22.07 -4.18 8.24
N ALA A 536 -22.23 -2.87 8.36
CA ALA A 536 -23.51 -2.19 8.20
C ALA A 536 -23.69 -1.66 6.78
N LEU A 537 -22.63 -1.14 6.15
CA LEU A 537 -22.65 -0.69 4.76
C LEU A 537 -22.87 -1.84 3.79
N GLN A 538 -23.76 -1.65 2.83
CA GLN A 538 -23.80 -2.44 1.61
C GLN A 538 -22.61 -2.08 0.72
N VAL A 539 -22.15 -3.02 -0.08
CA VAL A 539 -21.08 -2.81 -1.05
C VAL A 539 -21.59 -3.11 -2.44
N ARG A 540 -21.64 -2.06 -3.26
CA ARG A 540 -22.01 -2.13 -4.67
C ARG A 540 -20.78 -1.94 -5.55
N THR A 541 -20.96 -2.10 -6.84
CA THR A 541 -19.88 -1.91 -7.82
C THR A 541 -20.21 -0.84 -8.86
N ASN A 542 -19.16 -0.24 -9.42
CA ASN A 542 -19.23 0.55 -10.63
C ASN A 542 -18.94 -0.40 -11.81
N ALA A 543 -19.95 -0.66 -12.64
CA ALA A 543 -19.82 -1.59 -13.75
C ALA A 543 -20.67 -1.14 -14.93
N ASP A 544 -20.07 -1.13 -16.11
CA ASP A 544 -20.68 -0.65 -17.35
C ASP A 544 -20.89 -1.79 -18.36
N THR A 545 -20.34 -2.97 -18.09
CA THR A 545 -20.42 -4.16 -18.94
C THR A 545 -20.94 -5.37 -18.17
N PRO A 546 -21.57 -6.34 -18.86
CA PRO A 546 -21.98 -7.60 -18.22
C PRO A 546 -20.80 -8.38 -17.64
N LYS A 547 -19.64 -8.31 -18.26
CA LYS A 547 -18.41 -8.97 -17.79
C LYS A 547 -17.99 -8.41 -16.42
N ASP A 548 -17.89 -7.10 -16.29
CA ASP A 548 -17.54 -6.44 -15.04
C ASP A 548 -18.58 -6.68 -13.96
N ALA A 549 -19.86 -6.66 -14.33
CA ALA A 549 -20.96 -6.96 -13.42
C ALA A 549 -20.88 -8.40 -12.86
N ARG A 550 -20.61 -9.39 -13.70
CA ARG A 550 -20.41 -10.78 -13.26
C ARG A 550 -19.19 -10.92 -12.35
N GLN A 551 -18.09 -10.29 -12.71
CA GLN A 551 -16.88 -10.30 -11.88
C GLN A 551 -17.15 -9.71 -10.49
N ALA A 552 -17.85 -8.59 -10.43
CA ALA A 552 -18.20 -7.94 -9.17
C ALA A 552 -19.15 -8.81 -8.33
N VAL A 553 -20.12 -9.47 -8.93
CA VAL A 553 -21.02 -10.41 -8.22
C VAL A 553 -20.22 -11.58 -7.65
N ASN A 554 -19.25 -12.12 -8.38
CA ASN A 554 -18.35 -13.16 -7.90
C ASN A 554 -17.51 -12.68 -6.70
N PHE A 555 -17.17 -11.40 -6.65
CA PHE A 555 -16.48 -10.78 -5.51
C PHE A 555 -17.42 -10.35 -4.38
N GLY A 556 -18.73 -10.59 -4.53
CA GLY A 556 -19.71 -10.32 -3.49
C GLY A 556 -20.40 -8.97 -3.54
N ALA A 557 -20.40 -8.29 -4.70
CA ALA A 557 -21.15 -7.06 -4.89
C ALA A 557 -22.66 -7.30 -4.73
N GLU A 558 -23.32 -6.39 -4.02
CA GLU A 558 -24.76 -6.45 -3.71
C GLU A 558 -25.62 -5.68 -4.69
N GLY A 559 -25.01 -5.00 -5.64
CA GLY A 559 -25.69 -4.23 -6.66
C GLY A 559 -24.69 -3.44 -7.51
N ILE A 560 -25.20 -2.68 -8.45
CA ILE A 560 -24.45 -1.65 -9.18
C ILE A 560 -24.84 -0.29 -8.61
N GLY A 561 -23.86 0.45 -8.10
CA GLY A 561 -24.04 1.84 -7.62
C GLY A 561 -23.85 2.87 -8.71
N LEU A 562 -23.15 2.52 -9.79
CA LEU A 562 -22.94 3.36 -10.95
C LEU A 562 -22.78 2.50 -12.22
N CYS A 563 -23.71 2.66 -13.15
CA CYS A 563 -23.57 2.23 -14.52
C CYS A 563 -23.51 3.48 -15.40
N ARG A 564 -22.36 3.70 -16.06
CA ARG A 564 -22.13 4.83 -16.95
C ARG A 564 -22.59 4.49 -18.35
N THR A 565 -23.57 5.21 -18.85
CA THR A 565 -24.17 4.93 -20.17
C THR A 565 -23.29 5.40 -21.34
N GLU A 566 -22.46 6.41 -21.12
CA GLU A 566 -21.52 6.91 -22.13
C GLU A 566 -20.54 5.87 -22.64
N HIS A 567 -20.08 4.95 -21.80
CA HIS A 567 -19.13 3.92 -22.19
C HIS A 567 -19.72 2.92 -23.20
N MET A 568 -21.04 2.81 -23.23
CA MET A 568 -21.76 1.94 -24.20
C MET A 568 -21.76 2.53 -25.62
N PHE A 569 -21.47 3.82 -25.76
CA PHE A 569 -21.56 4.52 -27.05
C PHE A 569 -20.29 4.53 -27.88
N PHE A 570 -19.16 4.16 -27.29
CA PHE A 570 -17.87 4.15 -27.98
C PHE A 570 -17.63 2.91 -28.86
N ASP A 571 -18.52 1.92 -28.82
CA ASP A 571 -18.42 0.78 -29.71
C ASP A 571 -18.56 1.20 -31.20
N PRO A 572 -17.76 0.62 -32.11
CA PRO A 572 -17.77 0.96 -33.52
C PRO A 572 -19.16 0.91 -34.16
N ASP A 573 -20.00 -0.01 -33.72
CA ASP A 573 -21.35 -0.19 -34.26
C ASP A 573 -22.34 0.91 -33.85
N ARG A 574 -22.01 1.71 -32.84
CA ARG A 574 -22.89 2.69 -32.19
C ARG A 574 -22.44 4.12 -32.38
N ILE A 575 -21.13 4.34 -32.51
CA ILE A 575 -20.56 5.68 -32.56
C ILE A 575 -21.11 6.52 -33.71
N SER A 576 -21.42 5.90 -34.82
CA SER A 576 -22.05 6.59 -35.97
C SER A 576 -23.42 7.17 -35.61
N ALA A 577 -24.27 6.39 -34.94
CA ALA A 577 -25.61 6.85 -34.53
C ALA A 577 -25.56 7.95 -33.49
N ILE A 578 -24.62 7.87 -32.55
CA ILE A 578 -24.36 8.96 -31.54
C ILE A 578 -23.91 10.22 -32.25
N ARG A 579 -23.00 10.15 -33.18
CA ARG A 579 -22.52 11.29 -33.97
C ARG A 579 -23.63 11.93 -34.77
N GLN A 580 -24.51 11.11 -35.38
CA GLN A 580 -25.71 11.62 -36.08
C GLN A 580 -26.65 12.35 -35.13
N MET A 581 -26.87 11.84 -33.94
CA MET A 581 -27.66 12.50 -32.90
C MET A 581 -27.08 13.86 -32.51
N ILE A 582 -25.79 13.91 -32.27
CA ILE A 582 -25.09 15.12 -31.83
C ILE A 582 -25.13 16.23 -32.87
N VAL A 583 -24.95 15.90 -34.14
CA VAL A 583 -24.89 16.90 -35.22
C VAL A 583 -26.26 17.19 -35.86
N SER A 584 -27.34 16.66 -35.29
CA SER A 584 -28.70 16.90 -35.77
C SER A 584 -29.13 18.35 -35.54
N ASP A 585 -29.69 18.97 -36.57
CA ASP A 585 -30.17 20.37 -36.53
C ASP A 585 -31.62 20.46 -36.01
N THR A 586 -32.40 19.39 -36.12
CA THR A 586 -33.82 19.36 -35.72
C THR A 586 -34.08 18.26 -34.68
N VAL A 587 -35.20 18.43 -33.94
CA VAL A 587 -35.68 17.41 -33.00
C VAL A 587 -36.00 16.10 -33.74
N GLU A 588 -36.62 16.17 -34.90
CA GLU A 588 -36.97 14.99 -35.70
C GLU A 588 -35.76 14.19 -36.16
N GLN A 589 -34.68 14.89 -36.59
CA GLN A 589 -33.41 14.25 -36.95
C GLN A 589 -32.79 13.59 -35.73
N ARG A 590 -32.81 14.26 -34.59
CA ARG A 590 -32.27 13.75 -33.32
C ARG A 590 -33.03 12.52 -32.85
N GLU A 591 -34.35 12.56 -32.85
CA GLU A 591 -35.21 11.42 -32.51
C GLU A 591 -34.98 10.23 -33.42
N LYS A 592 -34.78 10.47 -34.70
CA LYS A 592 -34.46 9.41 -35.68
C LYS A 592 -33.12 8.73 -35.34
N ALA A 593 -32.10 9.48 -35.01
CA ALA A 593 -30.82 8.93 -34.57
C ALA A 593 -30.93 8.17 -33.24
N LEU A 594 -31.66 8.72 -32.28
CA LEU A 594 -31.93 8.11 -30.99
C LEU A 594 -32.72 6.80 -31.11
N SER A 595 -33.64 6.72 -32.06
CA SER A 595 -34.41 5.48 -32.34
C SER A 595 -33.53 4.30 -32.77
N LYS A 596 -32.36 4.58 -33.35
CA LYS A 596 -31.34 3.56 -33.65
C LYS A 596 -30.59 3.08 -32.43
N LEU A 597 -30.36 3.96 -31.47
CA LEU A 597 -29.60 3.69 -30.25
C LEU A 597 -30.42 2.98 -29.20
N GLU A 598 -31.72 3.25 -29.13
CA GLU A 598 -32.59 2.71 -28.07
C GLU A 598 -32.56 1.19 -27.97
N PRO A 599 -32.72 0.40 -29.09
CA PRO A 599 -32.62 -1.05 -29.02
C PRO A 599 -31.26 -1.57 -28.57
N MET A 600 -30.20 -0.87 -28.95
CA MET A 600 -28.83 -1.23 -28.55
C MET A 600 -28.63 -1.05 -27.07
N GLN A 601 -29.03 0.10 -26.53
CA GLN A 601 -28.97 0.34 -25.07
C GLN A 601 -29.90 -0.58 -24.30
N GLN A 602 -31.08 -0.85 -24.80
CA GLN A 602 -31.99 -1.83 -24.19
C GLN A 602 -31.32 -3.19 -24.06
N ALA A 603 -30.64 -3.68 -25.08
CA ALA A 603 -29.92 -4.94 -25.07
C ALA A 603 -28.77 -4.92 -24.01
N ASP A 604 -28.07 -3.83 -23.92
CA ASP A 604 -27.01 -3.66 -22.90
C ASP A 604 -27.55 -3.73 -21.47
N PHE A 605 -28.62 -3.02 -21.19
CA PHE A 605 -29.25 -3.04 -19.88
C PHE A 605 -29.87 -4.38 -19.53
N GLU A 606 -30.49 -5.08 -20.52
CA GLU A 606 -30.96 -6.45 -20.33
C GLU A 606 -29.80 -7.38 -19.88
N ALA A 607 -28.67 -7.30 -20.57
CA ALA A 607 -27.50 -8.10 -20.24
C ALA A 607 -26.92 -7.78 -18.85
N ILE A 608 -26.94 -6.51 -18.45
CA ILE A 608 -26.53 -6.08 -17.10
C ILE A 608 -27.50 -6.59 -16.03
N TYR A 609 -28.80 -6.45 -16.24
CA TYR A 609 -29.81 -6.99 -15.31
C TYR A 609 -29.69 -8.50 -15.13
N GLU A 610 -29.47 -9.25 -16.24
CA GLU A 610 -29.22 -10.69 -16.18
C GLU A 610 -27.95 -11.03 -15.40
N ALA A 611 -26.86 -10.28 -15.62
CA ALA A 611 -25.59 -10.46 -14.90
C ALA A 611 -25.74 -10.20 -13.39
N MET A 612 -26.58 -9.25 -13.03
CA MET A 612 -26.81 -8.86 -11.63
C MET A 612 -27.80 -9.74 -10.88
N LYS A 613 -28.53 -10.60 -11.57
CA LYS A 613 -29.41 -11.60 -10.97
C LYS A 613 -30.43 -11.03 -9.96
N GLY A 614 -31.06 -9.94 -10.33
CA GLY A 614 -32.09 -9.26 -9.51
C GLY A 614 -31.57 -8.28 -8.47
N ARG A 615 -30.25 -8.10 -8.36
CA ARG A 615 -29.67 -7.08 -7.50
C ARG A 615 -29.94 -5.68 -8.01
N PRO A 616 -29.98 -4.66 -7.13
CA PRO A 616 -30.21 -3.28 -7.56
C PRO A 616 -29.17 -2.79 -8.56
N VAL A 617 -29.63 -2.03 -9.55
CA VAL A 617 -28.79 -1.41 -10.57
C VAL A 617 -29.13 0.07 -10.68
N THR A 618 -28.17 0.94 -10.38
CA THR A 618 -28.28 2.38 -10.58
C THR A 618 -27.65 2.75 -11.91
N ILE A 619 -28.48 3.28 -12.82
CA ILE A 619 -28.06 3.68 -14.17
C ILE A 619 -28.03 5.19 -14.24
N ARG A 620 -26.90 5.76 -14.58
CA ARG A 620 -26.72 7.20 -14.77
C ARG A 620 -27.03 7.57 -16.21
N LEU A 621 -27.83 8.60 -16.39
CA LEU A 621 -28.06 9.18 -17.70
C LEU A 621 -26.77 9.78 -18.26
N LEU A 622 -26.75 10.05 -19.56
CA LEU A 622 -25.59 10.56 -20.29
C LEU A 622 -24.97 11.78 -19.55
N ASP A 623 -23.67 11.71 -19.26
CA ASP A 623 -22.97 12.71 -18.47
C ASP A 623 -21.96 13.57 -19.24
N PRO A 624 -21.05 13.04 -20.09
CA PRO A 624 -20.01 13.85 -20.70
C PRO A 624 -20.55 14.82 -21.76
N PRO A 625 -19.79 15.89 -22.05
CA PRO A 625 -20.17 16.83 -23.10
C PRO A 625 -20.10 16.16 -24.47
N LEU A 626 -20.96 16.62 -25.39
CA LEU A 626 -21.15 15.96 -26.68
C LEU A 626 -19.91 15.99 -27.59
N HIS A 627 -19.00 16.97 -27.41
CA HIS A 627 -17.79 17.04 -28.22
C HIS A 627 -16.84 15.84 -28.03
N GLU A 628 -16.95 15.08 -26.93
CA GLU A 628 -16.13 13.89 -26.71
C GLU A 628 -16.44 12.75 -27.70
N PHE A 629 -17.62 12.75 -28.29
CA PHE A 629 -18.06 11.70 -29.22
C PHE A 629 -17.80 12.02 -30.68
N VAL A 630 -17.54 13.29 -31.01
CA VAL A 630 -17.36 13.72 -32.39
C VAL A 630 -15.94 13.52 -32.89
N PRO A 631 -15.74 13.23 -34.20
CA PRO A 631 -14.40 13.02 -34.72
C PRO A 631 -13.60 14.30 -34.74
N THR A 632 -12.30 14.20 -34.53
CA THR A 632 -11.33 15.29 -34.68
C THR A 632 -10.47 15.14 -35.94
N ASP A 633 -10.33 13.91 -36.41
CA ASP A 633 -9.56 13.62 -37.62
C ASP A 633 -10.32 14.07 -38.87
N PRO A 634 -9.68 14.79 -39.81
CA PRO A 634 -10.33 15.25 -41.05
C PRO A 634 -10.94 14.15 -41.91
N ALA A 635 -10.30 12.97 -41.98
CA ALA A 635 -10.83 11.84 -42.73
C ALA A 635 -12.12 11.28 -42.14
N ASP A 636 -12.20 11.20 -40.83
CA ASP A 636 -13.41 10.77 -40.09
C ASP A 636 -14.53 11.80 -40.23
N ILE A 637 -14.21 13.10 -40.23
CA ILE A 637 -15.17 14.18 -40.46
C ILE A 637 -15.75 14.09 -41.86
N GLU A 638 -14.92 13.86 -42.87
CA GLU A 638 -15.35 13.68 -44.26
C GLU A 638 -16.27 12.44 -44.41
N ALA A 639 -15.89 11.33 -43.79
CA ALA A 639 -16.72 10.10 -43.81
C ALA A 639 -18.08 10.30 -43.12
N LEU A 640 -18.13 10.98 -41.99
CA LEU A 640 -19.37 11.30 -41.29
C LEU A 640 -20.23 12.28 -42.09
N ALA A 641 -19.63 13.31 -42.69
CA ALA A 641 -20.36 14.25 -43.54
C ALA A 641 -21.02 13.59 -44.74
N LYS A 642 -20.31 12.64 -45.38
CA LYS A 642 -20.83 11.84 -46.48
C LYS A 642 -22.01 10.94 -46.07
N GLU A 643 -21.86 10.29 -44.92
CA GLU A 643 -22.94 9.44 -44.36
C GLU A 643 -24.20 10.24 -44.04
N MET A 644 -24.02 11.44 -43.47
CA MET A 644 -25.13 12.32 -43.10
C MET A 644 -25.63 13.16 -44.28
N LYS A 645 -24.99 13.11 -45.44
CA LYS A 645 -25.35 13.91 -46.61
C LYS A 645 -25.34 15.43 -46.35
N ILE A 646 -24.39 15.88 -45.58
CA ILE A 646 -24.12 17.29 -45.29
C ILE A 646 -22.73 17.70 -45.79
N SER A 647 -22.47 19.00 -45.90
CA SER A 647 -21.14 19.46 -46.31
C SER A 647 -20.13 19.27 -45.18
N VAL A 648 -18.87 19.02 -45.53
CA VAL A 648 -17.75 18.94 -44.59
C VAL A 648 -17.60 20.24 -43.82
N GLU A 649 -17.80 21.39 -44.48
CA GLU A 649 -17.75 22.73 -43.85
C GLU A 649 -18.82 22.87 -42.79
N HIS A 650 -20.07 22.49 -43.07
CA HIS A 650 -21.16 22.52 -42.09
C HIS A 650 -20.85 21.65 -40.88
N LEU A 651 -20.42 20.40 -41.09
CA LEU A 651 -20.08 19.48 -40.03
C LEU A 651 -18.91 20.00 -39.18
N THR A 652 -17.87 20.53 -39.80
CA THR A 652 -16.73 21.14 -39.12
C THR A 652 -17.15 22.30 -38.21
N ASN A 653 -18.05 23.16 -38.71
CA ASN A 653 -18.60 24.28 -37.93
C ASN A 653 -19.40 23.79 -36.74
N VAL A 654 -20.22 22.76 -36.90
CA VAL A 654 -20.97 22.16 -35.78
C VAL A 654 -20.02 21.58 -34.73
N ILE A 655 -19.02 20.81 -35.17
CA ILE A 655 -18.01 20.24 -34.27
C ILE A 655 -17.27 21.33 -33.49
N HIS A 656 -16.81 22.40 -34.17
CA HIS A 656 -16.17 23.54 -33.54
C HIS A 656 -17.09 24.26 -32.53
N SER A 657 -18.38 24.36 -32.82
CA SER A 657 -19.36 24.98 -31.92
C SER A 657 -19.60 24.18 -30.62
N LEU A 658 -19.31 22.87 -30.66
CA LEU A 658 -19.42 21.98 -29.51
C LEU A 658 -18.19 22.01 -28.61
N HIS A 659 -17.06 22.53 -29.12
CA HIS A 659 -15.83 22.57 -28.33
C HIS A 659 -15.97 23.55 -27.15
N GLU A 660 -15.63 23.09 -25.97
CA GLU A 660 -15.73 23.84 -24.75
C GLU A 660 -14.35 24.15 -24.16
N PHE A 661 -14.16 25.38 -23.65
CA PHE A 661 -12.91 25.77 -23.00
C PHE A 661 -12.71 25.04 -21.66
N ASN A 662 -13.80 24.76 -20.97
CA ASN A 662 -13.80 24.00 -19.72
C ASN A 662 -14.93 22.96 -19.73
N PRO A 663 -14.66 21.77 -20.28
CA PRO A 663 -15.65 20.70 -20.43
C PRO A 663 -16.30 20.27 -19.10
N MET A 664 -15.55 20.30 -18.00
CA MET A 664 -16.06 19.94 -16.68
C MET A 664 -17.22 20.84 -16.21
N MET A 665 -17.19 22.11 -16.59
CA MET A 665 -18.20 23.10 -16.22
C MET A 665 -19.17 23.44 -17.36
N GLY A 666 -19.12 22.71 -18.46
CA GLY A 666 -19.82 23.05 -19.69
C GLY A 666 -21.19 22.42 -19.84
N HIS A 667 -21.58 22.21 -21.10
CA HIS A 667 -22.86 21.64 -21.52
C HIS A 667 -22.84 20.11 -21.46
N ARG A 668 -23.05 19.59 -20.28
CA ARG A 668 -23.01 18.14 -19.97
C ARG A 668 -24.06 17.76 -18.91
N GLY A 669 -24.22 16.47 -18.67
CA GLY A 669 -25.09 15.91 -17.63
C GLY A 669 -26.55 16.35 -17.79
N CYS A 670 -27.20 16.73 -16.71
CA CYS A 670 -28.61 17.17 -16.73
C CYS A 670 -28.84 18.40 -17.62
N ARG A 671 -27.83 19.21 -17.90
CA ARG A 671 -27.94 20.35 -18.81
C ARG A 671 -28.22 19.91 -20.24
N LEU A 672 -27.70 18.74 -20.66
CA LEU A 672 -28.05 18.11 -21.93
C LEU A 672 -29.52 17.66 -21.93
N ASP A 673 -29.97 17.06 -20.83
CA ASP A 673 -31.36 16.59 -20.72
C ASP A 673 -32.36 17.74 -20.67
N VAL A 674 -31.97 18.91 -20.19
CA VAL A 674 -32.80 20.13 -20.23
C VAL A 674 -32.85 20.70 -21.66
N THR A 675 -31.71 20.75 -22.34
CA THR A 675 -31.62 21.27 -23.70
C THR A 675 -32.23 20.29 -24.74
N PHE A 676 -31.98 18.99 -24.55
CA PHE A 676 -32.40 17.90 -25.45
C PHE A 676 -33.13 16.80 -24.67
N PRO A 677 -34.35 17.05 -24.19
CA PRO A 677 -35.08 16.10 -23.34
C PRO A 677 -35.36 14.74 -24.02
N GLU A 678 -35.30 14.68 -25.34
CA GLU A 678 -35.40 13.45 -26.09
C GLU A 678 -34.31 12.44 -25.77
N ILE A 679 -33.11 12.87 -25.33
CA ILE A 679 -32.06 11.98 -24.88
C ILE A 679 -32.49 11.26 -23.60
N ALA A 680 -32.98 11.99 -22.61
CA ALA A 680 -33.47 11.42 -21.35
C ALA A 680 -34.66 10.49 -21.59
N ARG A 681 -35.53 10.85 -22.53
CA ARG A 681 -36.68 10.02 -22.93
C ARG A 681 -36.22 8.67 -23.56
N MET A 682 -35.26 8.72 -24.47
CA MET A 682 -34.71 7.51 -25.08
C MET A 682 -34.04 6.60 -24.04
N GLN A 683 -33.17 7.14 -23.19
CA GLN A 683 -32.47 6.36 -22.18
C GLN A 683 -33.43 5.75 -21.16
N THR A 684 -34.40 6.50 -20.69
CA THR A 684 -35.47 6.01 -19.80
C THR A 684 -36.26 4.88 -20.48
N SER A 685 -36.63 5.06 -21.74
CA SER A 685 -37.32 4.01 -22.50
C SER A 685 -36.51 2.72 -22.59
N ALA A 686 -35.21 2.83 -22.90
CA ALA A 686 -34.32 1.66 -22.98
C ALA A 686 -34.20 0.96 -21.62
N ILE A 687 -34.02 1.73 -20.51
CA ILE A 687 -33.93 1.18 -19.15
C ILE A 687 -35.21 0.43 -18.76
N ILE A 688 -36.34 1.06 -18.90
CA ILE A 688 -37.64 0.50 -18.47
C ILE A 688 -37.99 -0.72 -19.31
N LYS A 689 -37.83 -0.65 -20.63
CA LYS A 689 -38.06 -1.80 -21.52
C LYS A 689 -37.15 -2.99 -21.17
N ALA A 690 -35.90 -2.73 -20.91
CA ALA A 690 -34.93 -3.77 -20.48
C ALA A 690 -35.33 -4.41 -19.14
N ALA A 691 -35.72 -3.61 -18.17
CA ALA A 691 -36.15 -4.09 -16.86
C ALA A 691 -37.43 -4.92 -16.97
N LEU A 692 -38.42 -4.47 -17.74
CA LEU A 692 -39.67 -5.18 -17.99
C LEU A 692 -39.41 -6.53 -18.72
N ALA A 693 -38.56 -6.54 -19.74
CA ALA A 693 -38.19 -7.75 -20.47
C ALA A 693 -37.53 -8.80 -19.57
N VAL A 694 -36.55 -8.40 -18.77
CA VAL A 694 -35.84 -9.32 -17.83
C VAL A 694 -36.78 -9.78 -16.73
N ARG A 695 -37.61 -8.90 -16.19
CA ARG A 695 -38.62 -9.25 -15.19
C ARG A 695 -39.61 -10.29 -15.70
N SER A 696 -40.01 -10.20 -16.96
CA SER A 696 -40.86 -11.18 -17.61
C SER A 696 -40.18 -12.55 -17.72
N ARG A 697 -38.91 -12.59 -18.06
CA ARG A 697 -38.12 -13.84 -18.17
C ARG A 697 -37.76 -14.43 -16.80
N ARG A 698 -37.60 -13.58 -15.77
CA ARG A 698 -37.15 -13.92 -14.42
C ARG A 698 -38.14 -13.42 -13.37
N PRO A 699 -39.34 -13.99 -13.28
CA PRO A 699 -40.40 -13.46 -12.37
C PRO A 699 -40.05 -13.45 -10.90
N ALA A 700 -39.08 -14.31 -10.47
CA ALA A 700 -38.60 -14.34 -9.09
C ALA A 700 -37.70 -13.17 -8.72
N TRP A 701 -37.13 -12.48 -9.70
CA TRP A 701 -36.30 -11.31 -9.47
C TRP A 701 -37.16 -10.05 -9.35
N GLN A 702 -37.05 -9.37 -8.23
CA GLN A 702 -37.73 -8.10 -8.00
C GLN A 702 -36.88 -6.96 -8.56
N ILE A 703 -36.92 -6.76 -9.88
CA ILE A 703 -36.18 -5.70 -10.54
C ILE A 703 -36.89 -4.37 -10.33
N GLU A 704 -36.19 -3.44 -9.74
CA GLU A 704 -36.61 -2.05 -9.53
C GLU A 704 -35.50 -1.13 -10.08
N PRO A 705 -35.69 -0.54 -11.27
CA PRO A 705 -34.70 0.36 -11.86
C PRO A 705 -34.44 1.58 -10.97
N GLU A 706 -33.17 1.94 -10.83
CA GLU A 706 -32.72 3.19 -10.18
C GLU A 706 -32.11 4.08 -11.26
N ILE A 707 -32.77 5.18 -11.58
CA ILE A 707 -32.34 6.12 -12.63
C ILE A 707 -31.73 7.35 -11.97
N MET A 708 -30.47 7.64 -12.31
CA MET A 708 -29.71 8.71 -11.69
C MET A 708 -29.43 9.83 -12.68
N VAL A 709 -29.82 11.03 -12.30
CA VAL A 709 -29.61 12.26 -13.06
C VAL A 709 -28.29 12.92 -12.61
N PRO A 710 -27.30 13.04 -13.52
CA PRO A 710 -26.02 13.61 -13.17
C PRO A 710 -26.02 15.15 -13.17
N LEU A 711 -25.04 15.73 -12.47
CA LEU A 711 -24.67 17.14 -12.51
C LEU A 711 -25.76 18.13 -12.07
N VAL A 712 -26.70 17.71 -11.26
CA VAL A 712 -27.77 18.56 -10.72
C VAL A 712 -27.19 19.58 -9.74
N GLY A 713 -27.48 20.86 -9.96
CA GLY A 713 -27.11 21.95 -9.06
C GLY A 713 -28.31 22.71 -8.47
N GLU A 714 -29.47 22.51 -9.06
CA GLU A 714 -30.73 23.17 -8.69
C GLU A 714 -31.87 22.16 -8.67
N ALA A 715 -32.70 22.19 -7.64
CA ALA A 715 -33.83 21.26 -7.50
C ALA A 715 -34.77 21.24 -8.72
N ARG A 716 -34.99 22.40 -9.35
CA ARG A 716 -35.84 22.52 -10.55
C ARG A 716 -35.23 21.86 -11.79
N GLU A 717 -33.90 21.76 -11.90
CA GLU A 717 -33.27 20.96 -12.95
C GLU A 717 -33.70 19.49 -12.81
N LEU A 718 -33.60 18.97 -11.59
CA LEU A 718 -34.01 17.58 -11.33
C LEU A 718 -35.49 17.37 -11.57
N ALA A 719 -36.34 18.29 -11.11
CA ALA A 719 -37.79 18.24 -11.31
C ALA A 719 -38.15 18.17 -12.81
N TYR A 720 -37.49 18.99 -13.63
CA TYR A 720 -37.70 19.01 -15.08
C TYR A 720 -37.35 17.67 -15.73
N VAL A 721 -36.16 17.16 -15.45
CA VAL A 721 -35.68 15.88 -16.02
C VAL A 721 -36.51 14.70 -15.49
N LYS A 722 -36.85 14.73 -14.20
CA LYS A 722 -37.69 13.70 -13.55
C LYS A 722 -39.09 13.64 -14.19
N ASN A 723 -39.69 14.78 -14.54
CA ASN A 723 -40.98 14.79 -15.24
C ASN A 723 -40.89 14.08 -16.60
N VAL A 724 -39.81 14.25 -17.35
CA VAL A 724 -39.55 13.54 -18.60
C VAL A 724 -39.40 12.02 -18.35
N ILE A 725 -38.64 11.65 -17.34
CA ILE A 725 -38.43 10.26 -16.94
C ILE A 725 -39.75 9.62 -16.53
N ASP A 726 -40.52 10.27 -15.65
CA ASP A 726 -41.77 9.75 -15.10
C ASP A 726 -42.83 9.59 -16.20
N ALA A 727 -42.97 10.55 -17.10
CA ALA A 727 -43.91 10.45 -18.22
C ALA A 727 -43.59 9.26 -19.11
N THR A 728 -42.32 9.01 -19.42
CA THR A 728 -41.89 7.88 -20.26
C THR A 728 -42.04 6.55 -19.52
N ALA A 729 -41.54 6.46 -18.28
CA ALA A 729 -41.56 5.24 -17.50
C ALA A 729 -42.97 4.78 -17.16
N GLN A 730 -43.83 5.69 -16.69
CA GLN A 730 -45.20 5.37 -16.32
C GLN A 730 -46.02 4.89 -17.52
N LYS A 731 -45.82 5.53 -18.66
CA LYS A 731 -46.47 5.11 -19.92
C LYS A 731 -46.10 3.67 -20.31
N LEU A 732 -44.82 3.36 -20.31
CA LEU A 732 -44.32 2.03 -20.71
C LEU A 732 -44.73 0.94 -19.71
N ILE A 733 -44.69 1.23 -18.40
CA ILE A 733 -45.12 0.29 -17.35
C ILE A 733 -46.61 0.00 -17.48
N LYS A 734 -47.45 1.00 -17.72
CA LYS A 734 -48.89 0.88 -17.93
C LYS A 734 -49.20 0.08 -19.19
N GLU A 735 -48.53 0.37 -20.31
CA GLU A 735 -48.69 -0.36 -21.56
C GLU A 735 -48.31 -1.83 -21.42
N ALA A 736 -47.35 -2.15 -20.60
CA ALA A 736 -46.93 -3.53 -20.29
C ALA A 736 -47.86 -4.24 -19.29
N GLY A 737 -48.83 -3.53 -18.69
CA GLY A 737 -49.68 -4.07 -17.65
C GLY A 737 -48.91 -4.53 -16.41
N SER A 738 -47.77 -3.91 -16.11
CA SER A 738 -46.86 -4.29 -15.01
C SER A 738 -47.10 -3.44 -13.76
N ASP A 739 -46.74 -4.02 -12.61
CA ASP A 739 -46.70 -3.35 -11.31
C ASP A 739 -45.28 -2.94 -10.93
N MET A 740 -44.38 -2.91 -11.88
CA MET A 740 -42.99 -2.58 -11.62
C MET A 740 -42.82 -1.16 -11.05
N HIS A 741 -42.05 -1.05 -9.99
CA HIS A 741 -41.63 0.22 -9.42
C HIS A 741 -40.24 0.61 -9.95
N TYR A 742 -39.95 1.90 -9.94
CA TYR A 742 -38.64 2.46 -10.25
C TYR A 742 -38.38 3.65 -9.34
N LYS A 743 -37.11 4.03 -9.20
CA LYS A 743 -36.69 5.21 -8.45
C LYS A 743 -35.91 6.18 -9.32
N VAL A 744 -36.13 7.46 -9.07
CA VAL A 744 -35.35 8.54 -9.68
C VAL A 744 -34.58 9.27 -8.58
N GLY A 745 -33.29 9.38 -8.72
CA GLY A 745 -32.41 10.08 -7.81
C GLY A 745 -31.38 10.89 -8.57
N THR A 746 -30.42 11.43 -7.83
CA THR A 746 -29.40 12.28 -8.42
C THR A 746 -28.01 11.96 -7.89
N MET A 747 -27.02 12.28 -8.69
CA MET A 747 -25.63 12.37 -8.24
C MET A 747 -25.41 13.73 -7.57
N ILE A 748 -24.94 13.71 -6.32
CA ILE A 748 -24.49 14.93 -5.63
C ILE A 748 -22.99 15.08 -5.93
N GLU A 749 -22.68 15.98 -6.81
CA GLU A 749 -21.31 16.20 -7.31
C GLU A 749 -20.96 17.68 -7.50
N ILE A 750 -21.93 18.55 -7.31
CA ILE A 750 -21.74 19.99 -7.34
C ILE A 750 -21.86 20.53 -5.90
N PRO A 751 -20.94 21.37 -5.44
CA PRO A 751 -21.00 21.94 -4.10
C PRO A 751 -22.32 22.63 -3.76
N ARG A 752 -22.94 23.32 -4.73
CA ARG A 752 -24.25 23.94 -4.54
C ARG A 752 -25.34 22.91 -4.25
N ALA A 753 -25.30 21.76 -4.93
CA ALA A 753 -26.25 20.67 -4.66
C ALA A 753 -26.10 20.13 -3.24
N ALA A 754 -24.87 20.00 -2.76
CA ALA A 754 -24.59 19.58 -1.39
C ALA A 754 -25.16 20.58 -0.35
N LEU A 755 -25.01 21.85 -0.61
CA LEU A 755 -25.52 22.92 0.26
C LEU A 755 -27.05 23.05 0.25
N THR A 756 -27.72 22.61 -0.78
CA THR A 756 -29.18 22.66 -0.97
C THR A 756 -29.82 21.27 -1.07
N ALA A 757 -29.21 20.30 -0.45
CA ALA A 757 -29.63 18.90 -0.53
C ALA A 757 -31.04 18.63 0.04
N ASP A 758 -31.50 19.43 0.99
CA ASP A 758 -32.87 19.38 1.51
C ASP A 758 -33.93 19.71 0.44
N ASP A 759 -33.67 20.69 -0.41
CA ASP A 759 -34.56 21.04 -1.52
C ASP A 759 -34.50 19.96 -2.62
N ILE A 760 -33.33 19.47 -2.93
CA ILE A 760 -33.12 18.40 -3.96
C ILE A 760 -33.81 17.12 -3.50
N ALA A 761 -33.78 16.77 -2.22
CA ALA A 761 -34.42 15.59 -1.67
C ALA A 761 -35.96 15.59 -1.77
N LYS A 762 -36.57 16.70 -2.05
CA LYS A 762 -38.01 16.75 -2.35
C LYS A 762 -38.33 16.01 -3.66
N GLU A 763 -37.38 16.02 -4.59
CA GLU A 763 -37.50 15.37 -5.91
C GLU A 763 -36.73 14.05 -5.99
N ALA A 764 -35.57 13.98 -5.35
CA ALA A 764 -34.70 12.82 -5.40
C ALA A 764 -35.10 11.75 -4.38
N GLU A 765 -35.27 10.51 -4.82
CA GLU A 765 -35.55 9.35 -3.95
C GLU A 765 -34.25 8.71 -3.40
N PHE A 766 -33.10 9.04 -3.98
CA PHE A 766 -31.77 8.65 -3.50
C PHE A 766 -30.71 9.68 -3.90
N PHE A 767 -29.62 9.71 -3.14
CA PHE A 767 -28.41 10.43 -3.50
C PHE A 767 -27.27 9.46 -3.73
N SER A 768 -26.46 9.74 -4.74
CA SER A 768 -25.16 9.11 -4.93
C SER A 768 -24.09 10.21 -5.02
N PHE A 769 -23.08 10.16 -4.15
CA PHE A 769 -22.03 11.16 -4.14
C PHE A 769 -21.00 10.85 -5.23
N GLY A 770 -20.93 11.72 -6.24
CA GLY A 770 -19.92 11.70 -7.31
C GLY A 770 -18.69 12.46 -6.84
N THR A 771 -17.87 11.80 -6.01
CA THR A 771 -16.78 12.47 -5.30
C THR A 771 -15.63 12.91 -6.21
N ASN A 772 -15.52 12.38 -7.42
CA ASN A 772 -14.53 12.88 -8.39
C ASN A 772 -14.81 14.34 -8.76
N ASP A 773 -16.00 14.64 -9.26
CA ASP A 773 -16.39 16.00 -9.62
C ASP A 773 -16.57 16.90 -8.39
N LEU A 774 -17.11 16.36 -7.31
CA LEU A 774 -17.24 17.12 -6.06
C LEU A 774 -15.86 17.57 -5.53
N THR A 775 -14.85 16.72 -5.63
CA THR A 775 -13.48 17.04 -5.26
C THR A 775 -12.90 18.11 -6.19
N GLN A 776 -13.03 17.95 -7.50
CA GLN A 776 -12.54 18.94 -8.48
C GLN A 776 -13.13 20.33 -8.22
N MET A 777 -14.43 20.41 -8.03
CA MET A 777 -15.13 21.69 -7.83
C MET A 777 -14.87 22.27 -6.44
N THR A 778 -14.65 21.47 -5.43
CA THR A 778 -14.33 21.95 -4.07
C THR A 778 -12.90 22.47 -3.97
N PHE A 779 -11.93 21.77 -4.56
CA PHE A 779 -10.54 22.23 -4.64
C PHE A 779 -10.34 23.32 -5.71
N GLY A 780 -11.19 23.40 -6.71
CA GLY A 780 -11.08 24.39 -7.78
C GLY A 780 -10.00 24.05 -8.82
N PHE A 781 -9.66 22.80 -9.02
CA PHE A 781 -8.76 22.35 -10.09
C PHE A 781 -9.22 21.05 -10.74
N SER A 782 -8.87 20.90 -12.01
CA SER A 782 -9.15 19.71 -12.78
C SER A 782 -8.16 18.59 -12.45
N ARG A 783 -8.66 17.36 -12.38
CA ARG A 783 -7.84 16.14 -12.24
C ARG A 783 -6.80 16.03 -13.37
N ASP A 784 -7.20 16.33 -14.60
CA ASP A 784 -6.34 16.20 -15.77
C ASP A 784 -5.19 17.22 -15.76
N ASP A 785 -5.39 18.39 -15.16
CA ASP A 785 -4.39 19.43 -15.05
C ASP A 785 -3.55 19.35 -13.76
N ALA A 786 -4.03 18.67 -12.75
CA ALA A 786 -3.40 18.63 -11.41
C ALA A 786 -1.98 18.04 -11.42
N GLY A 787 -1.68 17.12 -12.33
CA GLY A 787 -0.35 16.55 -12.49
C GLY A 787 0.77 17.57 -12.71
N LYS A 788 0.44 18.74 -13.21
CA LYS A 788 1.39 19.82 -13.44
C LYS A 788 1.97 20.44 -12.16
N PHE A 789 1.25 20.35 -11.03
CA PHE A 789 1.65 21.01 -9.78
C PHE A 789 1.59 20.11 -8.54
N LEU A 790 0.87 18.99 -8.55
CA LEU A 790 0.70 18.11 -7.38
C LEU A 790 2.03 17.58 -6.84
N ALA A 791 3.00 17.28 -7.71
CA ALA A 791 4.32 16.84 -7.28
C ALA A 791 4.97 17.86 -6.34
N SER A 792 4.92 19.16 -6.71
CA SER A 792 5.45 20.25 -5.87
C SER A 792 4.68 20.39 -4.54
N TYR A 793 3.37 20.11 -4.53
CA TYR A 793 2.57 20.12 -3.31
C TYR A 793 2.98 19.01 -2.35
N TYR A 794 3.30 17.81 -2.87
CA TYR A 794 3.81 16.73 -2.05
C TYR A 794 5.22 17.03 -1.51
N ASP A 795 6.09 17.55 -2.34
CA ASP A 795 7.47 17.88 -1.98
C ASP A 795 7.52 18.96 -0.89
N ASN A 796 6.62 19.94 -0.97
CA ASN A 796 6.47 21.00 0.03
C ASN A 796 5.56 20.64 1.20
N LYS A 797 5.13 19.38 1.32
CA LYS A 797 4.29 18.87 2.42
C LYS A 797 2.95 19.62 2.57
N ILE A 798 2.41 20.17 1.48
CA ILE A 798 1.09 20.83 1.46
C ILE A 798 -0.01 19.76 1.43
N TYR A 799 0.14 18.75 0.60
CA TYR A 799 -0.72 17.56 0.58
C TYR A 799 0.08 16.32 0.99
N GLU A 800 -0.52 15.50 1.84
CA GLU A 800 0.05 14.21 2.24
C GLU A 800 -0.37 13.08 1.29
N SER A 801 -1.51 13.21 0.63
CA SER A 801 -2.05 12.23 -0.30
C SER A 801 -2.78 12.90 -1.46
N ASP A 802 -2.97 12.14 -2.54
CA ASP A 802 -3.76 12.57 -3.69
C ASP A 802 -5.24 12.70 -3.30
N PRO A 803 -5.85 13.89 -3.43
CA PRO A 803 -7.26 14.09 -3.09
C PRO A 803 -8.24 13.31 -3.97
N PHE A 804 -7.78 12.76 -5.11
CA PHE A 804 -8.60 11.92 -5.99
C PHE A 804 -8.55 10.45 -5.63
N SER A 805 -7.49 9.99 -4.95
CA SER A 805 -7.37 8.61 -4.50
C SER A 805 -8.03 8.36 -3.15
N LYS A 806 -8.03 9.36 -2.28
CA LYS A 806 -8.52 9.32 -0.91
C LYS A 806 -9.38 10.54 -0.65
N LEU A 807 -10.56 10.34 -0.06
CA LEU A 807 -11.50 11.43 0.20
C LEU A 807 -10.89 12.50 1.13
N ASP A 808 -10.91 13.73 0.70
CA ASP A 808 -10.67 14.89 1.56
C ASP A 808 -11.81 15.04 2.59
N GLN A 809 -11.58 14.56 3.79
CA GLN A 809 -12.61 14.59 4.84
C GLN A 809 -12.84 15.98 5.42
N ALA A 810 -11.86 16.87 5.32
CA ALA A 810 -11.94 18.21 5.89
C ALA A 810 -12.81 19.18 5.07
N GLY A 811 -12.78 19.08 3.76
CA GLY A 811 -13.56 19.93 2.84
C GLY A 811 -14.70 19.17 2.18
N VAL A 812 -14.35 18.26 1.27
CA VAL A 812 -15.34 17.45 0.52
C VAL A 812 -16.20 16.61 1.46
N GLY A 813 -15.59 16.02 2.49
CA GLY A 813 -16.28 15.22 3.49
C GLY A 813 -17.34 16.02 4.26
N ARG A 814 -17.08 17.29 4.55
CA ARG A 814 -18.09 18.16 5.17
C ARG A 814 -19.31 18.38 4.28
N LEU A 815 -19.09 18.53 2.98
CA LEU A 815 -20.19 18.63 2.02
C LEU A 815 -21.01 17.36 1.95
N VAL A 816 -20.36 16.20 1.98
CA VAL A 816 -21.03 14.89 2.02
C VAL A 816 -21.86 14.76 3.29
N GLN A 817 -21.29 15.05 4.45
CA GLN A 817 -21.98 15.00 5.74
C GLN A 817 -23.20 15.94 5.76
N MET A 818 -23.03 17.17 5.33
CA MET A 818 -24.09 18.16 5.24
C MET A 818 -25.23 17.66 4.35
N SER A 819 -24.89 17.10 3.20
CA SER A 819 -25.89 16.55 2.27
C SER A 819 -26.68 15.38 2.87
N CYS A 820 -26.01 14.52 3.64
CA CYS A 820 -26.67 13.42 4.36
C CYS A 820 -27.67 13.95 5.37
N GLU A 821 -27.28 14.92 6.17
CA GLU A 821 -28.13 15.54 7.20
C GLU A 821 -29.34 16.27 6.58
N LEU A 822 -29.09 17.08 5.56
CA LEU A 822 -30.15 17.84 4.87
C LEU A 822 -31.09 16.90 4.10
N GLY A 823 -30.56 15.90 3.42
CA GLY A 823 -31.36 14.92 2.67
C GLY A 823 -32.30 14.13 3.58
N ARG A 824 -31.80 13.67 4.72
CA ARG A 824 -32.60 12.95 5.73
C ARG A 824 -33.63 13.82 6.42
N LYS A 825 -33.34 15.10 6.57
CA LYS A 825 -34.34 16.05 7.12
C LYS A 825 -35.59 16.13 6.27
N THR A 826 -35.45 16.13 4.96
CA THR A 826 -36.57 16.16 4.00
C THR A 826 -37.16 14.77 3.76
N ARG A 827 -36.30 13.77 3.61
CA ARG A 827 -36.67 12.37 3.32
C ARG A 827 -35.92 11.45 4.26
N PRO A 828 -36.49 11.10 5.43
CA PRO A 828 -35.78 10.30 6.47
C PRO A 828 -35.27 8.96 6.00
N ASP A 829 -35.91 8.33 5.03
CA ASP A 829 -35.58 7.04 4.44
C ASP A 829 -34.74 7.13 3.15
N ILE A 830 -34.23 8.29 2.83
CA ILE A 830 -33.43 8.48 1.60
C ILE A 830 -32.23 7.52 1.57
N LYS A 831 -32.07 6.83 0.45
CA LYS A 831 -30.91 5.99 0.21
C LYS A 831 -29.71 6.87 -0.16
N LEU A 832 -28.61 6.68 0.53
CA LEU A 832 -27.37 7.45 0.38
C LEU A 832 -26.22 6.53 0.00
N GLY A 833 -25.56 6.83 -1.09
CA GLY A 833 -24.40 6.07 -1.56
C GLY A 833 -23.27 6.93 -2.06
N ILE A 834 -22.13 6.34 -2.27
CA ILE A 834 -20.96 6.97 -2.89
C ILE A 834 -20.50 6.13 -4.08
N CYS A 835 -20.14 6.74 -5.18
CA CYS A 835 -19.71 6.06 -6.40
C CYS A 835 -18.42 6.63 -7.02
N GLY A 836 -17.80 7.62 -6.43
CA GLY A 836 -16.49 8.12 -6.86
C GLY A 836 -15.38 7.08 -6.67
N GLU A 837 -14.22 7.33 -7.25
CA GLU A 837 -13.06 6.41 -7.13
C GLU A 837 -12.63 6.16 -5.68
N GLN A 838 -12.84 7.12 -4.81
CA GLN A 838 -12.56 6.99 -3.38
C GLN A 838 -13.44 5.94 -2.67
N GLY A 839 -14.56 5.50 -3.27
CA GLY A 839 -15.51 4.54 -2.68
C GLY A 839 -14.91 3.17 -2.34
N GLY A 840 -13.75 2.83 -2.91
CA GLY A 840 -13.00 1.61 -2.57
C GLY A 840 -11.83 1.84 -1.60
N ASP A 841 -11.55 3.08 -1.21
CA ASP A 841 -10.48 3.37 -0.24
C ASP A 841 -10.93 3.08 1.19
N PRO A 842 -10.17 2.31 1.99
CA PRO A 842 -10.57 1.95 3.34
C PRO A 842 -10.90 3.11 4.27
N SER A 843 -10.13 4.20 4.22
CA SER A 843 -10.39 5.38 5.05
C SER A 843 -11.68 6.11 4.64
N THR A 844 -11.97 6.13 3.36
CA THR A 844 -13.21 6.69 2.82
C THR A 844 -14.40 5.82 3.18
N VAL A 845 -14.27 4.50 3.13
CA VAL A 845 -15.32 3.56 3.56
C VAL A 845 -15.64 3.76 5.06
N GLU A 846 -14.62 3.91 5.89
CA GLU A 846 -14.82 4.23 7.32
C GLU A 846 -15.57 5.55 7.51
N PHE A 847 -15.20 6.58 6.78
CA PHE A 847 -15.92 7.87 6.77
C PHE A 847 -17.39 7.67 6.37
N CYS A 848 -17.65 6.93 5.30
CA CYS A 848 -19.00 6.65 4.81
C CYS A 848 -19.85 5.91 5.86
N HIS A 849 -19.25 4.96 6.57
CA HIS A 849 -19.89 4.29 7.70
C HIS A 849 -20.25 5.30 8.80
N ASN A 850 -19.32 6.17 9.17
CA ASN A 850 -19.51 7.12 10.27
C ASN A 850 -20.58 8.19 9.98
N VAL A 851 -20.70 8.65 8.75
CA VAL A 851 -21.76 9.59 8.34
C VAL A 851 -23.09 8.93 8.01
N GLY A 852 -23.14 7.60 8.08
CA GLY A 852 -24.35 6.82 7.96
C GLY A 852 -24.83 6.57 6.52
N LEU A 853 -23.94 6.46 5.54
CA LEU A 853 -24.32 6.05 4.19
C LEU A 853 -24.94 4.66 4.18
N THR A 854 -25.80 4.39 3.20
CA THR A 854 -26.42 3.10 2.97
C THR A 854 -25.45 2.12 2.30
N TYR A 855 -24.72 2.61 1.29
CA TYR A 855 -23.76 1.79 0.55
C TYR A 855 -22.55 2.57 0.07
N VAL A 856 -21.48 1.85 -0.22
CA VAL A 856 -20.36 2.33 -1.03
C VAL A 856 -20.35 1.58 -2.35
N SER A 857 -19.90 2.22 -3.42
CA SER A 857 -19.79 1.62 -4.75
C SER A 857 -18.38 1.86 -5.29
N CYS A 858 -17.75 0.81 -5.80
CA CYS A 858 -16.35 0.84 -6.24
C CYS A 858 -16.15 -0.08 -7.46
N SER A 859 -14.97 -0.02 -8.06
CA SER A 859 -14.61 -0.94 -9.14
C SER A 859 -14.71 -2.41 -8.69
N PRO A 860 -14.95 -3.36 -9.62
CA PRO A 860 -15.13 -4.78 -9.27
C PRO A 860 -14.03 -5.36 -8.39
N PHE A 861 -12.77 -5.06 -8.70
CA PHE A 861 -11.61 -5.56 -7.96
C PHE A 861 -11.46 -4.97 -6.55
N ARG A 862 -12.12 -3.86 -6.26
CA ARG A 862 -12.12 -3.24 -4.93
C ARG A 862 -13.26 -3.71 -4.03
N VAL A 863 -14.21 -4.46 -4.55
CA VAL A 863 -15.37 -4.95 -3.76
C VAL A 863 -14.96 -5.71 -2.51
N PRO A 864 -14.04 -6.69 -2.54
CA PRO A 864 -13.61 -7.37 -1.32
C PRO A 864 -12.92 -6.44 -0.32
N ILE A 865 -12.11 -5.50 -0.80
CA ILE A 865 -11.44 -4.49 0.03
C ILE A 865 -12.47 -3.64 0.76
N ALA A 866 -13.48 -3.15 0.05
CA ALA A 866 -14.56 -2.34 0.61
C ALA A 866 -15.41 -3.12 1.62
N ARG A 867 -15.70 -4.40 1.37
CA ARG A 867 -16.42 -5.29 2.30
C ARG A 867 -15.68 -5.44 3.62
N LEU A 868 -14.38 -5.69 3.54
CA LEU A 868 -13.54 -5.82 4.74
C LEU A 868 -13.42 -4.48 5.49
N ALA A 869 -13.18 -3.39 4.77
CA ALA A 869 -13.09 -2.04 5.37
C ALA A 869 -14.41 -1.63 6.04
N ALA A 870 -15.56 -1.93 5.43
CA ALA A 870 -16.87 -1.68 6.00
C ALA A 870 -17.09 -2.48 7.29
N ALA A 871 -16.68 -3.74 7.33
CA ALA A 871 -16.74 -4.57 8.54
C ALA A 871 -15.86 -4.01 9.65
N GLN A 872 -14.64 -3.62 9.35
CA GLN A 872 -13.73 -3.01 10.31
C GLN A 872 -14.28 -1.68 10.87
N ALA A 873 -14.88 -0.86 10.03
CA ALA A 873 -15.53 0.38 10.47
C ALA A 873 -16.70 0.10 11.43
N ALA A 874 -17.51 -0.90 11.13
CA ALA A 874 -18.63 -1.30 11.99
C ALA A 874 -18.17 -1.91 13.34
N ILE A 875 -17.07 -2.66 13.34
CA ILE A 875 -16.48 -3.22 14.57
C ILE A 875 -15.93 -2.08 15.45
N LYS A 876 -15.26 -1.11 14.84
CA LYS A 876 -14.67 0.02 15.55
C LYS A 876 -15.73 1.00 16.09
N ALA A 877 -16.77 1.26 15.33
CA ALA A 877 -17.86 2.17 15.68
C ALA A 877 -19.22 1.54 15.28
N PRO A 878 -19.79 0.65 16.10
CA PRO A 878 -21.08 0.05 15.81
C PRO A 878 -22.16 1.11 15.64
N ARG A 879 -22.97 0.97 14.60
CA ARG A 879 -24.17 1.77 14.43
C ARG A 879 -25.41 0.88 14.49
N ALA A 880 -26.57 1.44 14.86
CA ALA A 880 -27.81 0.72 14.83
C ALA A 880 -28.02 0.17 13.41
N MET A 881 -28.16 -1.16 13.30
CA MET A 881 -28.59 -1.74 12.04
C MET A 881 -30.04 -1.30 11.83
N ASP A 882 -30.32 -0.59 10.77
CA ASP A 882 -31.68 -0.40 10.30
C ASP A 882 -32.22 -1.79 9.97
N LYS A 883 -33.12 -2.29 10.83
CA LYS A 883 -33.79 -3.58 10.68
C LYS A 883 -34.82 -3.55 9.58
#